data_1471ef641b22b0fd45c888b51e102f12
#
_entry.id   1471ef641b22b0fd45c888b51e102f12
#
_cell.length_a   1.000
_cell.length_b   1.000
_cell.length_c   1.000
_cell.angle_alpha   90.00
_cell.angle_beta   90.00
_cell.angle_gamma   90.00
#
_symmetry.space_group_name_H-M   'P 1'
#
loop_
_entity.id
_entity.type
_entity.pdbx_description
1 polymer ?
#
loop_
_entity_poly.entity_id
_entity_poly.type
_entity_poly.pdbx_seq_one_letter_code
_entity_poly.pdbx_strand_id
1 'polypeptide(L)'
;VTARPSPATGPPPSGRTPSAPARTEQAAATVPAAGSAARSRAGTKPPAGTHGVRPAAPLPEEDRARLLGGAHHDPHALLGAHPVRGGLLIRALRPHARRVTVVAKGLRAELPSEGDGLFAGVLPLRTAPEYELLVDYGEHTLTVRDPYRFLPALGELDLHLFGEGRHEQLWQALGARTMDHQGATGTRFTVWAPNARGVRVVGDFNYWDGTASPMRSLGSSGIWELFLPGIGAGELYKFEITRPDGSRTVRADPMARRTECPPATASVVDESHFRWQDAEWMARRGRRPVHQAPFSVYEVHLPSWRPGLTYRQLAAQLPVYVKDLGFTHVEFMPVAEHPFGGSWGYQVTGFYAPTARMGTPDDFRFLIDALHRAGIGVLMDWVPAHFPRDDWALAEFDGRPLYEHQDPARAAHPDWGTLEFDYGRTEVRNFLVANAVYWCEEFHIDGLRVDAVASMLYLDYSREDGGWTPNVHGGREDLDAVAFLQEMNATVYRRCPGVVTIAEESTAWDGVTRATHHAGPGGFGGLGFGLKWNMGWMHDSLGYVSKEPVHRKYHHGEMTFSMIYAYSENYVLPISHDEVVHGKRALVSKMPGDWWQQRANHRAYLGFMWAHPGKQLLFMGQEFAQGAEWAESHGPDWWLLDPSYEAEPDHRGVRDLVRDLNSRYAAAPALWERDTDPAGFRWIDGDAREDNVFSFLRFAADGSPLISVSNFSPVVRHAYRLGVPDGVPAWREILNTDDPRYGGSGVTHPDLLKADPTPWNGRDSSLAAVLPPLATIWFTPA
;
A
#
# COMPACT_ATOMS: atom_id res chain seq x y z
N VAL A 1 3.49 -33.98 -1.99
CA VAL A 1 2.94 -35.05 -1.12
C VAL A 1 2.08 -34.33 -0.09
N THR A 2 0.80 -34.42 -0.26
CA THR A 2 -0.29 -33.80 0.48
C THR A 2 -0.39 -34.37 1.91
N ALA A 3 -0.37 -33.52 2.91
CA ALA A 3 -0.83 -33.82 4.25
C ALA A 3 -2.22 -33.23 4.45
N ARG A 4 -3.20 -34.11 4.75
CA ARG A 4 -4.57 -33.74 5.09
C ARG A 4 -4.65 -33.16 6.51
N PRO A 5 -5.50 -32.16 6.78
CA PRO A 5 -5.79 -31.74 8.14
C PRO A 5 -6.84 -32.64 8.80
N SER A 6 -6.66 -32.90 10.10
CA SER A 6 -7.61 -33.61 10.97
C SER A 6 -8.76 -32.71 11.40
N PRO A 7 -9.95 -33.27 11.75
CA PRO A 7 -11.19 -32.51 11.92
C PRO A 7 -11.26 -31.80 13.28
N ALA A 8 -11.89 -30.63 13.25
CA ALA A 8 -12.19 -29.77 14.38
C ALA A 8 -13.14 -30.43 15.40
N THR A 9 -12.80 -30.33 16.67
CA THR A 9 -13.67 -30.58 17.80
C THR A 9 -14.50 -29.35 18.12
N GLY A 10 -15.78 -29.56 18.43
CA GLY A 10 -16.82 -28.57 18.64
C GLY A 10 -16.62 -27.64 19.85
N PRO A 11 -17.48 -26.64 20.01
CA PRO A 11 -17.33 -25.53 20.94
C PRO A 11 -17.64 -25.88 22.39
N PRO A 12 -17.00 -25.20 23.38
CA PRO A 12 -17.37 -25.33 24.80
C PRO A 12 -18.57 -24.43 25.16
N PRO A 13 -19.24 -24.70 26.29
CA PRO A 13 -20.55 -24.14 26.62
C PRO A 13 -20.51 -22.73 27.18
N SER A 14 -21.59 -22.01 26.95
CA SER A 14 -21.95 -20.70 27.46
C SER A 14 -21.87 -20.58 28.99
N GLY A 15 -21.17 -19.57 29.49
CA GLY A 15 -21.08 -19.25 30.92
C GLY A 15 -21.04 -17.76 31.20
N ARG A 16 -22.20 -17.23 31.62
CA ARG A 16 -22.42 -16.07 32.52
C ARG A 16 -21.78 -14.73 32.18
N THR A 17 -22.62 -13.78 31.82
CA THR A 17 -22.47 -12.33 31.92
C THR A 17 -22.12 -11.85 33.31
N PRO A 18 -21.21 -10.89 33.49
CA PRO A 18 -21.22 -9.97 34.61
C PRO A 18 -21.78 -8.59 34.21
N SER A 19 -22.59 -8.09 35.10
CA SER A 19 -23.28 -6.81 35.15
C SER A 19 -22.35 -5.61 35.01
N ALA A 20 -22.86 -4.57 34.37
CA ALA A 20 -22.27 -3.24 34.22
C ALA A 20 -22.10 -2.54 35.58
N PRO A 21 -21.06 -1.74 35.80
CA PRO A 21 -21.03 -0.76 36.85
C PRO A 21 -21.51 0.62 36.39
N ALA A 22 -22.08 1.33 37.35
CA ALA A 22 -22.79 2.57 37.30
C ALA A 22 -22.00 3.74 36.67
N ARG A 23 -22.79 4.62 36.04
CA ARG A 23 -22.41 5.98 35.66
C ARG A 23 -21.96 6.79 36.86
N THR A 24 -20.78 7.39 36.79
CA THR A 24 -20.38 8.53 37.58
C THR A 24 -20.43 9.79 36.71
N GLU A 25 -21.31 10.72 37.11
CA GLU A 25 -21.32 12.09 36.62
C GLU A 25 -20.02 12.80 36.98
N GLN A 26 -19.38 13.46 36.02
CA GLN A 26 -18.43 14.53 36.34
C GLN A 26 -18.50 15.65 35.27
N ALA A 27 -19.03 16.77 35.81
CA ALA A 27 -18.66 18.15 35.62
C ALA A 27 -18.44 18.72 34.17
N ALA A 28 -19.38 19.56 33.83
CA ALA A 28 -19.30 20.56 32.77
C ALA A 28 -18.14 21.54 33.01
N ALA A 29 -17.28 21.71 32.01
CA ALA A 29 -16.33 22.80 31.92
C ALA A 29 -16.93 23.94 31.07
N THR A 30 -17.13 25.05 31.70
CA THR A 30 -17.61 26.33 31.19
C THR A 30 -16.63 26.96 30.20
N VAL A 31 -17.14 27.32 29.02
CA VAL A 31 -16.48 28.23 28.04
C VAL A 31 -16.86 29.66 28.42
N PRO A 32 -15.93 30.63 28.44
CA PRO A 32 -16.26 32.03 28.75
C PRO A 32 -16.87 32.73 27.54
N ALA A 33 -18.02 33.33 27.76
CA ALA A 33 -18.65 34.25 26.83
C ALA A 33 -17.89 35.56 26.82
N ALA A 34 -17.48 36.06 25.64
CA ALA A 34 -17.08 37.43 25.43
C ALA A 34 -18.28 38.19 24.85
N GLY A 35 -18.72 39.17 25.60
CA GLY A 35 -19.87 39.98 25.27
C GLY A 35 -19.56 41.13 24.33
N SER A 36 -20.57 41.67 23.76
CA SER A 36 -21.13 43.03 23.97
C SER A 36 -22.25 43.25 22.96
N ALA A 37 -23.44 43.31 23.50
CA ALA A 37 -24.60 43.76 22.77
C ALA A 37 -24.59 45.30 22.70
N ALA A 38 -24.52 45.81 21.49
CA ALA A 38 -24.95 47.20 21.23
C ALA A 38 -26.37 47.15 20.67
N ARG A 39 -27.35 47.55 21.51
CA ARG A 39 -28.71 47.84 21.07
C ARG A 39 -28.73 49.14 20.31
N SER A 40 -28.95 49.11 19.02
CA SER A 40 -29.47 50.28 18.31
C SER A 40 -30.89 49.97 17.78
N ARG A 41 -31.86 50.60 18.39
CA ARG A 41 -33.20 50.75 17.81
C ARG A 41 -33.12 51.72 16.63
N ALA A 42 -33.19 51.18 15.42
CA ALA A 42 -33.58 51.98 14.25
C ALA A 42 -34.73 51.21 13.58
N GLY A 43 -35.87 51.87 13.51
CA GLY A 43 -37.03 51.41 12.79
C GLY A 43 -36.70 51.28 11.32
N THR A 44 -36.57 50.06 10.82
CA THR A 44 -36.40 49.77 9.41
C THR A 44 -37.78 49.68 8.76
N LYS A 45 -38.06 50.59 7.86
CA LYS A 45 -39.07 50.50 6.83
C LYS A 45 -39.00 49.12 6.16
N PRO A 46 -40.12 48.44 5.89
CA PRO A 46 -40.06 47.16 5.18
C PRO A 46 -39.37 47.37 3.81
N PRO A 47 -38.48 46.48 3.40
CA PRO A 47 -37.80 46.58 2.11
C PRO A 47 -38.84 46.50 0.98
N ALA A 48 -38.72 47.36 0.02
CA ALA A 48 -39.59 47.48 -1.15
C ALA A 48 -39.53 46.19 -1.99
N GLY A 49 -40.69 45.65 -2.39
CA GLY A 49 -40.89 44.79 -3.53
C GLY A 49 -40.80 43.28 -3.27
N THR A 50 -41.90 42.66 -2.81
CA THR A 50 -42.24 41.28 -3.20
C THR A 50 -42.48 41.32 -4.72
N HIS A 51 -41.44 40.92 -5.50
CA HIS A 51 -41.65 40.72 -6.93
C HIS A 51 -42.66 39.58 -7.10
N GLY A 52 -43.71 39.77 -7.91
CA GLY A 52 -44.79 38.80 -8.12
C GLY A 52 -44.21 37.45 -8.66
N VAL A 53 -44.09 36.47 -7.77
CA VAL A 53 -43.78 35.10 -8.12
C VAL A 53 -45.05 34.47 -8.68
N ARG A 54 -44.94 33.84 -9.85
CA ARG A 54 -46.04 33.03 -10.41
C ARG A 54 -45.82 31.59 -10.08
N PRO A 55 -46.87 30.76 -9.79
CA PRO A 55 -46.74 29.33 -9.65
C PRO A 55 -46.06 28.70 -10.87
N ALA A 56 -45.17 27.77 -10.65
CA ALA A 56 -44.55 26.97 -11.69
C ALA A 56 -45.56 25.91 -12.23
N ALA A 57 -45.32 25.43 -13.45
CA ALA A 57 -45.98 24.21 -13.88
C ALA A 57 -45.47 23.02 -13.01
N PRO A 58 -46.34 22.16 -12.50
CA PRO A 58 -45.92 21.02 -11.71
C PRO A 58 -45.04 20.12 -12.55
N LEU A 59 -44.14 19.37 -11.86
CA LEU A 59 -43.36 18.30 -12.51
C LEU A 59 -44.28 17.20 -13.05
N PRO A 60 -43.91 16.59 -14.19
CA PRO A 60 -44.50 15.30 -14.57
C PRO A 60 -44.41 14.31 -13.41
N GLU A 61 -45.49 13.53 -13.17
CA GLU A 61 -45.56 12.62 -12.01
C GLU A 61 -44.42 11.61 -11.98
N GLU A 62 -43.97 11.14 -13.14
CA GLU A 62 -42.84 10.21 -13.27
C GLU A 62 -41.53 10.85 -12.83
N ASP A 63 -41.22 12.08 -13.28
CA ASP A 63 -40.02 12.81 -12.90
C ASP A 63 -40.03 13.17 -11.40
N ARG A 64 -41.22 13.58 -10.89
CA ARG A 64 -41.38 13.82 -9.45
C ARG A 64 -41.12 12.57 -8.63
N ALA A 65 -41.68 11.43 -9.01
CA ALA A 65 -41.52 10.16 -8.32
C ALA A 65 -40.04 9.69 -8.37
N ARG A 66 -39.37 9.83 -9.53
CA ARG A 66 -37.95 9.50 -9.68
C ARG A 66 -37.06 10.42 -8.84
N LEU A 67 -37.32 11.72 -8.83
CA LEU A 67 -36.53 12.69 -8.06
C LEU A 67 -36.64 12.43 -6.56
N LEU A 68 -37.85 12.31 -6.03
CA LEU A 68 -38.11 12.02 -4.62
C LEU A 68 -37.63 10.63 -4.22
N GLY A 69 -37.79 9.66 -5.13
CA GLY A 69 -37.28 8.30 -4.98
C GLY A 69 -35.74 8.16 -5.05
N GLY A 70 -35.01 9.22 -5.44
CA GLY A 70 -33.56 9.18 -5.60
C GLY A 70 -33.11 8.32 -6.78
N ALA A 71 -33.91 8.28 -7.86
CA ALA A 71 -33.65 7.51 -9.06
C ALA A 71 -33.70 8.38 -10.33
N HIS A 72 -33.57 9.71 -10.17
CA HIS A 72 -33.51 10.61 -11.32
C HIS A 72 -32.06 10.81 -11.76
N HIS A 73 -31.78 10.57 -13.04
CA HIS A 73 -30.42 10.62 -13.57
C HIS A 73 -29.88 12.04 -13.78
N ASP A 74 -30.76 13.03 -13.96
CA ASP A 74 -30.38 14.45 -14.09
C ASP A 74 -31.25 15.36 -13.22
N PRO A 75 -30.98 15.47 -11.92
CA PRO A 75 -31.70 16.38 -11.03
C PRO A 75 -31.52 17.85 -11.41
N HIS A 76 -30.42 18.21 -12.06
CA HIS A 76 -30.14 19.59 -12.49
C HIS A 76 -31.06 20.04 -13.63
N ALA A 77 -31.64 19.14 -14.40
CA ALA A 77 -32.65 19.48 -15.40
C ALA A 77 -33.98 19.94 -14.75
N LEU A 78 -34.22 19.56 -13.49
CA LEU A 78 -35.46 19.84 -12.76
C LEU A 78 -35.29 20.88 -11.69
N LEU A 79 -34.19 20.85 -10.95
CA LEU A 79 -33.84 21.73 -9.83
C LEU A 79 -32.92 22.86 -10.30
N GLY A 80 -32.83 23.94 -9.52
CA GLY A 80 -32.03 25.09 -9.87
C GLY A 80 -32.83 26.14 -10.64
N ALA A 81 -32.16 26.91 -11.48
CA ALA A 81 -32.70 28.07 -12.19
C ALA A 81 -32.76 27.81 -13.70
N HIS A 82 -33.94 27.82 -14.30
CA HIS A 82 -34.18 27.53 -15.72
C HIS A 82 -34.93 28.64 -16.43
N PRO A 83 -34.46 29.15 -17.58
CA PRO A 83 -35.22 30.03 -18.43
C PRO A 83 -36.51 29.36 -18.93
N VAL A 84 -37.64 30.03 -18.74
CA VAL A 84 -38.93 29.52 -19.23
C VAL A 84 -39.71 30.66 -19.92
N ARG A 85 -40.77 30.30 -20.63
CA ARG A 85 -41.62 31.33 -21.27
C ARG A 85 -42.22 32.26 -20.18
N GLY A 86 -41.80 33.52 -20.21
CA GLY A 86 -42.28 34.54 -19.31
C GLY A 86 -41.51 34.74 -18.00
N GLY A 87 -40.27 34.19 -17.90
CA GLY A 87 -39.41 34.44 -16.75
C GLY A 87 -38.34 33.35 -16.49
N LEU A 88 -37.91 33.30 -15.27
CA LEU A 88 -36.94 32.34 -14.75
C LEU A 88 -37.64 31.43 -13.72
N LEU A 89 -37.75 30.16 -14.03
CA LEU A 89 -38.18 29.15 -13.07
C LEU A 89 -37.03 28.90 -12.08
N ILE A 90 -37.32 28.95 -10.78
CA ILE A 90 -36.43 28.39 -9.74
C ILE A 90 -37.19 27.29 -9.02
N ARG A 91 -36.59 26.09 -8.94
CA ARG A 91 -37.14 24.98 -8.20
C ARG A 91 -36.08 24.44 -7.23
N ALA A 92 -36.50 24.23 -5.98
CA ALA A 92 -35.65 23.72 -4.91
C ALA A 92 -36.29 22.50 -4.22
N LEU A 93 -35.50 21.50 -3.90
CA LEU A 93 -35.88 20.34 -3.08
C LEU A 93 -35.28 20.55 -1.68
N ARG A 94 -36.14 20.84 -0.71
CA ARG A 94 -35.78 21.07 0.71
C ARG A 94 -36.76 20.32 1.62
N PRO A 95 -36.48 19.05 1.92
CA PRO A 95 -37.31 18.27 2.83
C PRO A 95 -37.51 19.00 4.16
N HIS A 96 -38.71 18.87 4.73
CA HIS A 96 -39.09 19.46 6.03
C HIS A 96 -39.08 20.98 6.11
N ALA A 97 -38.69 21.71 5.05
CA ALA A 97 -38.79 23.17 5.03
C ALA A 97 -40.26 23.64 5.05
N ARG A 98 -40.55 24.66 5.85
CA ARG A 98 -41.84 25.34 5.86
C ARG A 98 -41.94 26.37 4.73
N ARG A 99 -40.86 27.07 4.45
CA ARG A 99 -40.77 28.09 3.39
C ARG A 99 -39.39 28.13 2.78
N VAL A 100 -39.32 28.43 1.51
CA VAL A 100 -38.08 28.71 0.77
C VAL A 100 -38.21 30.04 0.08
N THR A 101 -37.26 30.92 0.35
CA THR A 101 -37.21 32.27 -0.26
C THR A 101 -35.93 32.43 -1.05
N VAL A 102 -36.04 32.79 -2.32
CA VAL A 102 -34.89 33.19 -3.16
C VAL A 102 -34.46 34.60 -2.77
N VAL A 103 -33.19 34.77 -2.52
CA VAL A 103 -32.56 36.06 -2.17
C VAL A 103 -31.44 36.36 -3.16
N ALA A 104 -31.53 37.48 -3.85
CA ALA A 104 -30.49 37.99 -4.73
C ALA A 104 -30.42 39.54 -4.57
N LYS A 105 -29.44 40.20 -5.23
CA LYS A 105 -29.29 41.64 -5.13
C LYS A 105 -30.58 42.37 -5.57
N GLY A 106 -31.26 43.01 -4.61
CA GLY A 106 -32.50 43.71 -4.86
C GLY A 106 -33.76 42.84 -5.08
N LEU A 107 -33.63 41.52 -4.87
CA LEU A 107 -34.71 40.56 -5.04
C LEU A 107 -34.91 39.73 -3.77
N ARG A 108 -36.16 39.58 -3.35
CA ARG A 108 -36.59 38.63 -2.33
C ARG A 108 -37.93 38.04 -2.78
N ALA A 109 -37.96 36.71 -2.98
CA ALA A 109 -39.12 36.05 -3.57
C ALA A 109 -39.36 34.69 -2.88
N GLU A 110 -40.52 34.53 -2.24
CA GLU A 110 -40.94 33.27 -1.63
C GLU A 110 -41.44 32.32 -2.72
N LEU A 111 -40.95 31.10 -2.73
CA LEU A 111 -41.36 30.07 -3.68
C LEU A 111 -42.60 29.32 -3.16
N PRO A 112 -43.67 29.18 -3.97
CA PRO A 112 -44.79 28.30 -3.66
C PRO A 112 -44.33 26.85 -3.39
N SER A 113 -44.95 26.22 -2.39
CA SER A 113 -44.75 24.79 -2.13
C SER A 113 -45.52 23.91 -3.14
N GLU A 114 -44.82 22.92 -3.69
CA GLU A 114 -45.43 21.85 -4.52
C GLU A 114 -45.69 20.54 -3.72
N GLY A 115 -45.42 20.55 -2.39
CA GLY A 115 -45.49 19.36 -1.52
C GLY A 115 -44.21 18.57 -1.52
N ASP A 116 -44.07 17.64 -0.57
CA ASP A 116 -42.93 16.71 -0.41
C ASP A 116 -41.55 17.40 -0.37
N GLY A 117 -41.51 18.65 0.15
CA GLY A 117 -40.27 19.45 0.21
C GLY A 117 -39.87 20.12 -1.11
N LEU A 118 -40.70 20.03 -2.14
CA LEU A 118 -40.50 20.76 -3.39
C LEU A 118 -41.10 22.15 -3.30
N PHE A 119 -40.34 23.15 -3.76
CA PHE A 119 -40.73 24.58 -3.83
C PHE A 119 -40.36 25.10 -5.21
N ALA A 120 -41.29 25.72 -5.93
CA ALA A 120 -41.03 26.23 -7.25
C ALA A 120 -41.81 27.53 -7.56
N GLY A 121 -41.18 28.40 -8.31
CA GLY A 121 -41.85 29.64 -8.77
C GLY A 121 -41.17 30.27 -9.98
N VAL A 122 -41.93 30.95 -10.81
CA VAL A 122 -41.45 31.70 -11.96
C VAL A 122 -41.30 33.17 -11.59
N LEU A 123 -40.06 33.64 -11.61
CA LEU A 123 -39.67 34.99 -11.34
C LEU A 123 -39.67 35.84 -12.64
N PRO A 124 -40.01 37.13 -12.61
CA PRO A 124 -39.98 38.01 -13.80
C PRO A 124 -38.55 38.44 -14.15
N LEU A 125 -37.64 37.47 -14.33
CA LEU A 125 -36.23 37.66 -14.68
C LEU A 125 -35.94 37.03 -16.02
N ARG A 126 -35.03 37.60 -16.81
CA ARG A 126 -34.59 37.07 -18.11
C ARG A 126 -33.42 36.10 -17.98
N THR A 127 -32.57 36.30 -16.97
CA THR A 127 -31.35 35.52 -16.71
C THR A 127 -31.26 35.21 -15.23
N ALA A 128 -30.64 34.11 -14.89
CA ALA A 128 -30.38 33.73 -13.50
C ALA A 128 -29.36 34.68 -12.87
N PRO A 129 -29.74 35.42 -11.81
CA PRO A 129 -28.78 36.18 -11.03
C PRO A 129 -27.96 35.23 -10.14
N GLU A 130 -26.95 35.77 -9.51
CA GLU A 130 -26.39 35.12 -8.31
C GLU A 130 -27.43 35.20 -7.19
N TYR A 131 -27.84 34.03 -6.64
CA TYR A 131 -28.86 33.95 -5.61
C TYR A 131 -28.52 32.92 -4.55
N GLU A 132 -29.15 33.08 -3.39
CA GLU A 132 -29.15 32.11 -2.28
C GLU A 132 -30.60 31.77 -1.93
N LEU A 133 -30.76 30.60 -1.29
CA LEU A 133 -32.04 30.15 -0.75
C LEU A 133 -32.04 30.40 0.76
N LEU A 134 -33.02 31.16 1.24
CA LEU A 134 -33.31 31.29 2.66
C LEU A 134 -34.37 30.22 2.98
N VAL A 135 -33.97 29.18 3.72
CA VAL A 135 -34.81 28.00 4.02
C VAL A 135 -35.24 28.07 5.48
N ASP A 136 -36.56 28.19 5.68
CA ASP A 136 -37.18 28.27 7.01
C ASP A 136 -37.69 26.87 7.44
N TYR A 137 -37.11 26.32 8.50
CA TYR A 137 -37.53 25.08 9.13
C TYR A 137 -38.41 25.29 10.38
N GLY A 138 -38.79 26.52 10.66
CA GLY A 138 -39.63 26.90 11.80
C GLY A 138 -38.83 27.37 12.99
N GLU A 139 -38.00 26.56 13.57
CA GLU A 139 -37.14 26.92 14.71
C GLU A 139 -35.89 27.70 14.25
N HIS A 140 -35.40 27.41 13.06
CA HIS A 140 -34.23 28.05 12.48
C HIS A 140 -34.39 28.25 10.98
N THR A 141 -33.65 29.24 10.50
CA THR A 141 -33.57 29.60 9.08
C THR A 141 -32.14 29.47 8.61
N LEU A 142 -31.92 28.73 7.54
CA LEU A 142 -30.60 28.54 6.92
C LEU A 142 -30.52 29.32 5.62
N THR A 143 -29.37 29.95 5.39
CA THR A 143 -29.01 30.51 4.08
C THR A 143 -28.14 29.47 3.35
N VAL A 144 -28.62 29.04 2.19
CA VAL A 144 -27.98 27.96 1.42
C VAL A 144 -27.73 28.45 -0.01
N ARG A 145 -26.53 28.30 -0.52
CA ARG A 145 -26.24 28.39 -1.96
C ARG A 145 -26.83 27.18 -2.65
N ASP A 146 -27.60 27.42 -3.72
CA ASP A 146 -28.27 26.34 -4.45
C ASP A 146 -27.26 25.52 -5.25
N PRO A 147 -27.04 24.22 -4.95
CA PRO A 147 -26.06 23.38 -5.68
C PRO A 147 -26.49 23.15 -7.14
N TYR A 148 -27.78 23.18 -7.43
CA TYR A 148 -28.31 22.87 -8.76
C TYR A 148 -28.19 24.01 -9.77
N ARG A 149 -27.66 25.17 -9.37
CA ARG A 149 -27.33 26.27 -10.29
C ARG A 149 -26.00 26.07 -11.03
N PHE A 150 -25.15 25.15 -10.58
CA PHE A 150 -23.80 24.98 -11.11
C PHE A 150 -23.77 24.02 -12.30
N LEU A 151 -23.00 24.36 -13.32
CA LEU A 151 -22.70 23.48 -14.44
C LEU A 151 -21.78 22.32 -13.99
N PRO A 152 -21.62 21.26 -14.81
CA PRO A 152 -20.66 20.22 -14.52
C PRO A 152 -19.26 20.81 -14.25
N ALA A 153 -18.61 20.33 -13.18
CA ALA A 153 -17.26 20.73 -12.83
C ALA A 153 -16.21 19.76 -13.37
N LEU A 154 -16.60 18.50 -13.66
CA LEU A 154 -15.75 17.54 -14.34
C LEU A 154 -15.76 17.83 -15.85
N GLY A 155 -14.55 17.91 -16.46
CA GLY A 155 -14.37 18.25 -17.86
C GLY A 155 -14.60 17.10 -18.83
N GLU A 156 -14.89 17.42 -20.09
CA GLU A 156 -15.05 16.41 -21.16
C GLU A 156 -13.76 15.58 -21.37
N LEU A 157 -12.59 16.19 -21.17
CA LEU A 157 -11.31 15.48 -21.29
C LEU A 157 -11.17 14.39 -20.22
N ASP A 158 -11.56 14.69 -18.96
CA ASP A 158 -11.52 13.72 -17.88
C ASP A 158 -12.45 12.54 -18.18
N LEU A 159 -13.67 12.83 -18.66
CA LEU A 159 -14.65 11.81 -19.05
C LEU A 159 -14.15 10.94 -20.19
N HIS A 160 -13.51 11.54 -21.20
CA HIS A 160 -12.92 10.85 -22.33
C HIS A 160 -11.78 9.90 -21.88
N LEU A 161 -10.80 10.44 -21.12
CA LEU A 161 -9.67 9.66 -20.62
C LEU A 161 -10.12 8.51 -19.70
N PHE A 162 -11.12 8.74 -18.88
CA PHE A 162 -11.71 7.71 -18.02
C PHE A 162 -12.38 6.61 -18.85
N GLY A 163 -13.19 6.99 -19.85
CA GLY A 163 -13.85 6.04 -20.75
C GLY A 163 -12.88 5.19 -21.58
N GLU A 164 -11.68 5.72 -21.87
CA GLU A 164 -10.60 4.96 -22.51
C GLU A 164 -9.75 4.15 -21.54
N GLY A 165 -9.97 4.27 -20.21
CA GLY A 165 -9.14 3.62 -19.19
C GLY A 165 -7.73 4.20 -19.09
N ARG A 166 -7.53 5.47 -19.42
CA ARG A 166 -6.21 6.12 -19.53
C ARG A 166 -6.04 7.38 -18.67
N HIS A 167 -6.88 7.56 -17.68
CA HIS A 167 -6.77 8.71 -16.80
C HIS A 167 -5.74 8.44 -15.69
N GLU A 168 -4.47 8.66 -15.97
CA GLU A 168 -3.34 8.33 -15.10
C GLU A 168 -3.31 9.08 -13.77
N GLN A 169 -4.04 10.19 -13.66
CA GLN A 169 -4.24 10.95 -12.42
C GLN A 169 -5.72 10.94 -12.01
N LEU A 170 -6.34 9.78 -12.02
CA LEU A 170 -7.77 9.59 -11.79
C LEU A 170 -8.26 10.22 -10.47
N TRP A 171 -7.42 10.27 -9.44
CA TRP A 171 -7.70 10.92 -8.15
C TRP A 171 -7.92 12.45 -8.26
N GLN A 172 -7.56 13.06 -9.40
CA GLN A 172 -7.87 14.46 -9.68
C GLN A 172 -9.30 14.63 -10.22
N ALA A 173 -9.84 13.60 -10.87
CA ALA A 173 -11.14 13.59 -11.51
C ALA A 173 -12.24 13.01 -10.61
N LEU A 174 -12.00 11.89 -9.95
CA LEU A 174 -12.99 11.21 -9.09
C LEU A 174 -12.74 11.48 -7.61
N GLY A 175 -13.77 11.20 -6.79
CA GLY A 175 -13.78 11.43 -5.35
C GLY A 175 -14.23 12.84 -4.95
N ALA A 176 -14.04 13.18 -3.67
CA ALA A 176 -14.35 14.51 -3.15
C ALA A 176 -13.15 15.45 -3.35
N ARG A 177 -13.39 16.59 -4.01
CA ARG A 177 -12.37 17.61 -4.32
C ARG A 177 -12.84 18.99 -3.92
N THR A 178 -12.12 19.64 -2.99
CA THR A 178 -12.29 21.07 -2.71
C THR A 178 -11.85 21.90 -3.90
N MET A 179 -12.65 22.88 -4.30
CA MET A 179 -12.35 23.75 -5.44
C MET A 179 -13.17 25.04 -5.45
N ASP A 180 -12.69 26.02 -6.21
CA ASP A 180 -13.49 27.15 -6.62
C ASP A 180 -14.20 26.85 -7.94
N HIS A 181 -15.52 26.90 -7.95
CA HIS A 181 -16.33 26.63 -9.13
C HIS A 181 -17.39 27.71 -9.33
N GLN A 182 -17.36 28.38 -10.48
CA GLN A 182 -18.30 29.43 -10.86
C GLN A 182 -18.52 30.49 -9.75
N GLY A 183 -17.44 30.92 -9.10
CA GLY A 183 -17.45 31.95 -8.06
C GLY A 183 -17.88 31.47 -6.67
N ALA A 184 -17.93 30.19 -6.43
CA ALA A 184 -18.18 29.61 -5.12
C ALA A 184 -17.10 28.57 -4.76
N THR A 185 -16.56 28.70 -3.55
CA THR A 185 -15.72 27.65 -2.96
C THR A 185 -16.60 26.56 -2.40
N GLY A 186 -16.22 25.30 -2.62
CA GLY A 186 -16.96 24.13 -2.16
C GLY A 186 -16.28 22.83 -2.53
N THR A 187 -17.01 21.73 -2.42
CA THR A 187 -16.53 20.38 -2.76
C THR A 187 -17.32 19.80 -3.92
N ARG A 188 -16.59 19.33 -4.94
CA ARG A 188 -17.14 18.47 -5.97
C ARG A 188 -17.06 17.01 -5.49
N PHE A 189 -18.17 16.30 -5.51
CA PHE A 189 -18.29 14.88 -5.26
C PHE A 189 -18.52 14.16 -6.59
N THR A 190 -17.70 13.16 -6.89
CA THR A 190 -17.82 12.36 -8.11
C THR A 190 -17.59 10.89 -7.77
N VAL A 191 -18.41 10.00 -8.35
CA VAL A 191 -18.30 8.56 -8.16
C VAL A 191 -18.69 7.81 -9.43
N TRP A 192 -18.00 6.73 -9.71
CA TRP A 192 -18.34 5.82 -10.82
C TRP A 192 -19.30 4.74 -10.34
N ALA A 193 -20.52 4.74 -10.87
CA ALA A 193 -21.59 3.80 -10.53
C ALA A 193 -22.52 3.62 -11.76
N PRO A 194 -22.06 2.93 -12.82
CA PRO A 194 -22.77 2.86 -14.11
C PRO A 194 -24.08 2.11 -14.05
N ASN A 195 -24.28 1.18 -13.10
CA ASN A 195 -25.51 0.41 -12.95
C ASN A 195 -26.53 1.09 -12.01
N ALA A 196 -26.15 2.18 -11.32
CA ALA A 196 -27.03 2.89 -10.40
C ALA A 196 -28.21 3.55 -11.13
N ARG A 197 -29.41 3.49 -10.55
CA ARG A 197 -30.55 4.29 -11.00
C ARG A 197 -30.45 5.76 -10.56
N GLY A 198 -29.74 6.01 -9.47
CA GLY A 198 -29.46 7.31 -8.93
C GLY A 198 -28.46 7.25 -7.79
N VAL A 199 -27.76 8.34 -7.57
CA VAL A 199 -26.78 8.50 -6.50
C VAL A 199 -27.06 9.78 -5.74
N ARG A 200 -26.90 9.75 -4.42
CA ARG A 200 -26.95 10.91 -3.53
C ARG A 200 -25.67 10.95 -2.71
N VAL A 201 -25.21 12.15 -2.39
CA VAL A 201 -24.15 12.29 -1.40
C VAL A 201 -24.77 12.56 -0.03
N VAL A 202 -24.30 11.81 0.98
CA VAL A 202 -24.73 11.91 2.38
C VAL A 202 -23.53 12.22 3.27
N GLY A 203 -23.74 12.98 4.33
CA GLY A 203 -22.67 13.37 5.25
C GLY A 203 -23.17 14.25 6.39
N ASP A 204 -22.28 14.73 7.23
CA ASP A 204 -22.62 15.59 8.36
C ASP A 204 -23.32 16.87 7.90
N PHE A 205 -22.94 17.40 6.73
CA PHE A 205 -23.49 18.61 6.14
C PHE A 205 -24.98 18.52 5.75
N ASN A 206 -25.55 17.32 5.68
CA ASN A 206 -26.96 17.11 5.42
C ASN A 206 -27.61 16.10 6.38
N TYR A 207 -27.01 15.93 7.58
CA TYR A 207 -27.48 15.00 8.63
C TYR A 207 -27.66 13.57 8.13
N TRP A 208 -26.84 13.15 7.17
CA TRP A 208 -26.88 11.83 6.52
C TRP A 208 -28.19 11.53 5.78
N ASP A 209 -28.97 12.56 5.45
CA ASP A 209 -30.14 12.50 4.58
C ASP A 209 -29.81 13.07 3.20
N GLY A 210 -29.64 12.19 2.22
CA GLY A 210 -29.30 12.55 0.84
C GLY A 210 -30.47 13.11 0.01
N THR A 211 -31.67 13.23 0.57
CA THR A 211 -32.89 13.61 -0.19
C THR A 211 -32.72 14.97 -0.90
N ALA A 212 -32.03 15.94 -0.28
CA ALA A 212 -31.76 17.26 -0.87
C ALA A 212 -30.46 17.30 -1.72
N SER A 213 -29.77 16.18 -1.87
CA SER A 213 -28.45 16.12 -2.51
C SER A 213 -28.33 15.03 -3.60
N PRO A 214 -29.35 14.85 -4.49
CA PRO A 214 -29.21 13.94 -5.62
C PRO A 214 -28.17 14.45 -6.62
N MET A 215 -27.33 13.52 -7.10
CA MET A 215 -26.26 13.77 -8.06
C MET A 215 -26.78 13.60 -9.50
N ARG A 216 -26.16 14.29 -10.47
CA ARG A 216 -26.41 14.07 -11.90
C ARG A 216 -25.49 13.02 -12.47
N SER A 217 -25.99 12.21 -13.38
CA SER A 217 -25.20 11.36 -14.26
C SER A 217 -24.55 12.18 -15.37
N LEU A 218 -23.27 11.89 -15.63
CA LEU A 218 -22.53 12.50 -16.74
C LEU A 218 -22.57 11.62 -18.01
N GLY A 219 -23.77 11.21 -18.36
CA GLY A 219 -24.06 10.45 -19.59
C GLY A 219 -23.53 9.03 -19.55
N SER A 220 -22.96 8.57 -20.69
CA SER A 220 -22.49 7.19 -20.86
C SER A 220 -21.24 6.82 -20.06
N SER A 221 -20.61 7.78 -19.39
CA SER A 221 -19.42 7.52 -18.57
C SER A 221 -19.72 6.68 -17.32
N GLY A 222 -20.98 6.65 -16.87
CA GLY A 222 -21.35 6.05 -15.59
C GLY A 222 -20.91 6.83 -14.35
N ILE A 223 -20.35 8.03 -14.53
CA ILE A 223 -19.93 8.90 -13.44
C ILE A 223 -21.11 9.76 -12.99
N TRP A 224 -21.27 9.90 -11.68
CA TRP A 224 -22.22 10.80 -11.02
C TRP A 224 -21.46 11.96 -10.39
N GLU A 225 -22.04 13.18 -10.46
CA GLU A 225 -21.42 14.39 -9.96
C GLU A 225 -22.41 15.30 -9.22
N LEU A 226 -21.94 15.92 -8.14
CA LEU A 226 -22.58 17.07 -7.51
C LEU A 226 -21.53 18.01 -6.90
N PHE A 227 -21.63 19.31 -7.20
CA PHE A 227 -20.87 20.34 -6.50
C PHE A 227 -21.69 20.91 -5.35
N LEU A 228 -21.17 20.83 -4.13
CA LEU A 228 -21.78 21.40 -2.93
C LEU A 228 -20.98 22.62 -2.48
N PRO A 229 -21.52 23.85 -2.68
CA PRO A 229 -20.87 25.06 -2.25
C PRO A 229 -20.85 25.17 -0.72
N GLY A 230 -19.72 25.63 -0.17
CA GLY A 230 -19.53 25.83 1.26
C GLY A 230 -19.10 24.59 2.04
N ILE A 231 -19.03 23.42 1.40
CA ILE A 231 -18.51 22.19 2.01
C ILE A 231 -16.99 22.17 1.80
N GLY A 232 -16.23 21.93 2.87
CA GLY A 232 -14.77 21.99 2.88
C GLY A 232 -14.12 20.74 3.45
N ALA A 233 -12.80 20.83 3.66
CA ALA A 233 -12.01 19.75 4.25
C ALA A 233 -12.46 19.40 5.67
N GLY A 234 -12.43 18.12 6.00
CA GLY A 234 -12.82 17.58 7.31
C GLY A 234 -14.25 17.04 7.38
N GLU A 235 -15.11 17.36 6.41
CA GLU A 235 -16.48 16.85 6.37
C GLU A 235 -16.52 15.35 6.08
N LEU A 236 -17.35 14.63 6.83
CA LEU A 236 -17.61 13.20 6.63
C LEU A 236 -18.66 13.01 5.55
N TYR A 237 -18.45 12.01 4.68
CA TYR A 237 -19.41 11.69 3.62
C TYR A 237 -19.39 10.24 3.19
N LYS A 238 -20.46 9.83 2.53
CA LYS A 238 -20.63 8.58 1.76
C LYS A 238 -21.52 8.82 0.54
N PHE A 239 -21.67 7.80 -0.31
CA PHE A 239 -22.63 7.79 -1.40
C PHE A 239 -23.78 6.85 -1.08
N GLU A 240 -25.01 7.37 -1.11
CA GLU A 240 -26.24 6.56 -1.11
C GLU A 240 -26.58 6.21 -2.56
N ILE A 241 -26.54 4.92 -2.90
CA ILE A 241 -26.75 4.41 -4.25
C ILE A 241 -28.11 3.73 -4.33
N THR A 242 -28.96 4.15 -5.26
CA THR A 242 -30.18 3.42 -5.64
C THR A 242 -29.81 2.36 -6.67
N ARG A 243 -29.87 1.09 -6.27
CA ARG A 243 -29.48 -0.07 -7.06
C ARG A 243 -30.45 -0.33 -8.23
N PRO A 244 -30.10 -1.21 -9.20
CA PRO A 244 -30.97 -1.60 -10.30
C PRO A 244 -32.32 -2.20 -9.86
N ASP A 245 -32.39 -2.88 -8.73
CA ASP A 245 -33.62 -3.45 -8.16
C ASP A 245 -34.49 -2.41 -7.42
N GLY A 246 -33.98 -1.20 -7.22
CA GLY A 246 -34.63 -0.11 -6.50
C GLY A 246 -34.30 -0.08 -5.00
N SER A 247 -33.56 -1.04 -4.46
CA SER A 247 -33.03 -0.99 -3.09
C SER A 247 -31.94 0.10 -2.97
N ARG A 248 -31.63 0.51 -1.73
CA ARG A 248 -30.59 1.51 -1.45
C ARG A 248 -29.49 0.92 -0.62
N THR A 249 -28.29 1.36 -0.90
CA THR A 249 -27.07 1.05 -0.12
C THR A 249 -26.26 2.32 0.11
N VAL A 250 -25.48 2.34 1.18
CA VAL A 250 -24.56 3.45 1.48
C VAL A 250 -23.13 2.94 1.39
N ARG A 251 -22.33 3.58 0.56
CA ARG A 251 -20.97 3.17 0.20
C ARG A 251 -19.95 4.23 0.59
N ALA A 252 -18.79 3.81 1.10
CA ALA A 252 -17.62 4.67 1.16
C ALA A 252 -17.15 5.02 -0.26
N ASP A 253 -16.47 6.14 -0.38
CA ASP A 253 -15.90 6.57 -1.66
C ASP A 253 -14.67 5.73 -2.02
N PRO A 254 -14.65 5.01 -3.15
CA PRO A 254 -13.47 4.26 -3.60
C PRO A 254 -12.22 5.11 -3.82
N MET A 255 -12.42 6.41 -4.07
CA MET A 255 -11.35 7.38 -4.34
C MET A 255 -11.02 8.26 -3.13
N ALA A 256 -11.56 7.92 -1.93
CA ALA A 256 -11.29 8.68 -0.72
C ALA A 256 -9.79 8.74 -0.42
N ARG A 257 -9.25 9.95 -0.26
CA ARG A 257 -7.85 10.18 0.10
C ARG A 257 -7.62 10.19 1.62
N ARG A 258 -8.72 10.23 2.37
CA ARG A 258 -8.75 10.13 3.83
C ARG A 258 -10.04 9.45 4.26
N THR A 259 -9.96 8.66 5.32
CA THR A 259 -11.09 7.93 5.91
C THR A 259 -11.18 8.23 7.40
N GLU A 260 -12.32 7.89 8.01
CA GLU A 260 -12.38 7.73 9.45
C GLU A 260 -11.49 6.57 9.90
N CYS A 261 -11.15 6.57 11.19
CA CYS A 261 -10.47 5.44 11.81
C CYS A 261 -11.48 4.29 12.06
N PRO A 262 -11.18 3.08 11.62
CA PRO A 262 -12.03 1.92 11.90
C PRO A 262 -12.32 1.75 13.41
N PRO A 263 -13.53 1.29 13.80
CA PRO A 263 -14.55 0.64 12.95
C PRO A 263 -15.48 1.61 12.19
N ALA A 264 -15.31 2.92 12.30
CA ALA A 264 -16.04 3.87 11.48
C ALA A 264 -15.61 3.75 10.01
N THR A 265 -16.51 4.08 9.08
CA THR A 265 -16.35 3.73 7.67
C THR A 265 -16.65 4.87 6.70
N ALA A 266 -16.79 6.11 7.18
CA ALA A 266 -17.01 7.24 6.29
C ALA A 266 -15.70 7.71 5.63
N SER A 267 -15.87 8.25 4.45
CA SER A 267 -14.83 9.00 3.75
C SER A 267 -14.77 10.42 4.31
N VAL A 268 -13.60 11.04 4.25
CA VAL A 268 -13.37 12.39 4.74
C VAL A 268 -12.94 13.26 3.57
N VAL A 269 -13.54 14.44 3.41
CA VAL A 269 -13.08 15.44 2.44
C VAL A 269 -11.67 15.88 2.85
N ASP A 270 -10.68 15.61 2.00
CA ASP A 270 -9.27 15.87 2.30
C ASP A 270 -8.69 16.96 1.41
N GLU A 271 -7.89 17.83 2.03
CA GLU A 271 -7.09 18.85 1.36
C GLU A 271 -5.71 18.89 2.02
N SER A 272 -4.68 18.51 1.26
CA SER A 272 -3.31 18.52 1.77
C SER A 272 -2.73 19.93 1.78
N HIS A 273 -2.09 20.25 2.89
CA HIS A 273 -1.28 21.48 3.05
C HIS A 273 0.20 21.14 3.30
N PHE A 274 0.58 19.86 3.09
CA PHE A 274 1.95 19.41 3.31
C PHE A 274 2.92 20.04 2.31
N ARG A 275 4.12 20.38 2.79
CA ARG A 275 5.21 20.91 1.97
C ARG A 275 6.41 20.01 2.12
N TRP A 276 6.74 19.31 1.06
CA TRP A 276 7.88 18.42 0.98
C TRP A 276 9.21 19.14 1.17
N GLN A 277 10.14 18.49 1.87
CA GLN A 277 11.52 18.96 2.10
C GLN A 277 12.55 17.97 1.54
N ASP A 278 12.13 16.99 0.78
CA ASP A 278 12.92 15.89 0.22
C ASP A 278 13.43 16.12 -1.21
N ALA A 279 13.45 17.36 -1.68
CA ALA A 279 13.81 17.70 -3.07
C ALA A 279 15.19 17.15 -3.50
N GLU A 280 16.16 17.05 -2.56
CA GLU A 280 17.47 16.45 -2.83
C GLU A 280 17.35 14.95 -3.11
N TRP A 281 16.53 14.23 -2.32
CA TRP A 281 16.25 12.82 -2.55
C TRP A 281 15.59 12.60 -3.90
N MET A 282 14.53 13.32 -4.20
CA MET A 282 13.77 13.21 -5.46
C MET A 282 14.65 13.49 -6.68
N ALA A 283 15.60 14.45 -6.58
CA ALA A 283 16.51 14.75 -7.66
C ALA A 283 17.58 13.66 -7.92
N ARG A 284 17.87 12.81 -6.95
CA ARG A 284 18.91 11.78 -7.05
C ARG A 284 18.40 10.36 -7.23
N ARG A 285 17.17 10.03 -6.80
CA ARG A 285 16.65 8.65 -6.79
C ARG A 285 16.72 7.96 -8.15
N GLY A 286 16.57 8.69 -9.25
CA GLY A 286 16.66 8.15 -10.62
C GLY A 286 18.06 8.12 -11.25
N ARG A 287 19.14 8.51 -10.51
CA ARG A 287 20.48 8.63 -11.09
C ARG A 287 21.23 7.31 -11.21
N ARG A 288 20.89 6.31 -10.39
CA ARG A 288 21.50 4.98 -10.45
C ARG A 288 20.43 3.93 -10.57
N PRO A 289 20.56 2.98 -11.52
CA PRO A 289 19.69 1.83 -11.57
C PRO A 289 19.80 1.03 -10.27
N VAL A 290 18.68 0.58 -9.71
CA VAL A 290 18.61 -0.23 -8.49
C VAL A 290 19.47 -1.51 -8.60
N HIS A 291 19.56 -2.08 -9.80
CA HIS A 291 20.35 -3.29 -10.08
C HIS A 291 21.86 -3.10 -9.87
N GLN A 292 22.37 -1.87 -10.04
CA GLN A 292 23.78 -1.51 -9.92
C GLN A 292 24.04 -0.61 -8.72
N ALA A 293 23.24 -0.71 -7.68
CA ALA A 293 23.36 0.05 -6.44
C ALA A 293 23.21 -0.88 -5.23
N PRO A 294 23.80 -0.52 -4.07
CA PRO A 294 23.47 -1.21 -2.84
C PRO A 294 21.97 -1.04 -2.55
N PHE A 295 21.33 -2.16 -2.24
CA PHE A 295 19.89 -2.19 -1.96
C PHE A 295 19.63 -3.21 -0.87
N SER A 296 19.44 -2.73 0.34
CA SER A 296 19.06 -3.52 1.51
C SER A 296 17.83 -2.90 2.16
N VAL A 297 16.84 -3.74 2.46
CA VAL A 297 15.50 -3.35 2.86
C VAL A 297 15.22 -3.80 4.28
N TYR A 298 14.74 -2.89 5.11
CA TYR A 298 14.16 -3.18 6.41
C TYR A 298 12.64 -3.21 6.28
N GLU A 299 12.04 -4.39 6.27
CA GLU A 299 10.58 -4.56 6.18
C GLU A 299 9.95 -4.30 7.56
N VAL A 300 8.88 -3.51 7.60
CA VAL A 300 8.29 -3.06 8.85
C VAL A 300 6.76 -2.98 8.78
N HIS A 301 6.10 -3.56 9.78
CA HIS A 301 4.69 -3.32 10.06
C HIS A 301 4.56 -2.11 10.99
N LEU A 302 4.22 -0.95 10.43
CA LEU A 302 4.24 0.33 11.16
C LEU A 302 3.43 0.33 12.46
N PRO A 303 2.19 -0.23 12.50
CA PRO A 303 1.38 -0.21 13.72
C PRO A 303 2.00 -0.99 14.88
N SER A 304 2.77 -2.05 14.61
CA SER A 304 3.36 -2.92 15.62
C SER A 304 4.85 -2.73 15.84
N TRP A 305 5.55 -1.96 15.00
CA TRP A 305 6.98 -1.70 15.20
C TRP A 305 7.27 -1.12 16.59
N ARG A 306 6.45 -0.17 17.02
CA ARG A 306 6.28 0.27 18.42
C ARG A 306 4.83 0.63 18.63
N PRO A 307 4.03 -0.23 19.27
CA PRO A 307 2.58 -0.04 19.36
C PRO A 307 2.19 1.31 19.96
N GLY A 308 1.16 1.92 19.37
CA GLY A 308 0.60 3.20 19.83
C GLY A 308 1.31 4.46 19.31
N LEU A 309 2.35 4.35 18.50
CA LEU A 309 2.98 5.51 17.88
C LEU A 309 2.17 6.02 16.68
N THR A 310 2.09 7.35 16.56
CA THR A 310 1.58 8.03 15.37
C THR A 310 2.65 8.13 14.29
N TYR A 311 2.25 8.43 13.03
CA TYR A 311 3.20 8.69 11.93
C TYR A 311 4.27 9.73 12.29
N ARG A 312 3.89 10.80 13.01
CA ARG A 312 4.86 11.83 13.44
C ARG A 312 5.84 11.33 14.48
N GLN A 313 5.40 10.46 15.38
CA GLN A 313 6.28 9.85 16.39
C GLN A 313 7.20 8.81 15.76
N LEU A 314 6.70 8.04 14.80
CA LEU A 314 7.51 7.14 13.98
C LEU A 314 8.57 7.91 13.19
N ALA A 315 8.24 9.07 12.61
CA ALA A 315 9.18 9.94 11.90
C ALA A 315 10.36 10.43 12.76
N ALA A 316 10.18 10.49 14.08
CA ALA A 316 11.26 10.84 15.01
C ALA A 316 12.17 9.65 15.36
N GLN A 317 11.72 8.40 15.20
CA GLN A 317 12.41 7.22 15.71
C GLN A 317 12.89 6.29 14.60
N LEU A 318 12.02 5.94 13.64
CA LEU A 318 12.30 4.96 12.60
C LEU A 318 13.49 5.36 11.70
N PRO A 319 13.58 6.61 11.19
CA PRO A 319 14.72 7.02 10.36
C PRO A 319 16.05 6.91 11.09
N VAL A 320 16.08 7.21 12.39
CA VAL A 320 17.30 7.13 13.22
C VAL A 320 17.73 5.67 13.37
N TYR A 321 16.80 4.78 13.66
CA TYR A 321 17.07 3.36 13.86
C TYR A 321 17.55 2.69 12.56
N VAL A 322 16.83 2.88 11.46
CA VAL A 322 17.15 2.28 10.16
C VAL A 322 18.49 2.79 9.62
N LYS A 323 18.77 4.09 9.80
CA LYS A 323 20.06 4.69 9.41
C LYS A 323 21.21 4.15 10.24
N ASP A 324 21.05 3.96 11.55
CA ASP A 324 22.07 3.35 12.41
C ASP A 324 22.41 1.93 11.96
N LEU A 325 21.41 1.15 11.54
CA LEU A 325 21.59 -0.19 10.97
C LEU A 325 22.15 -0.20 9.54
N GLY A 326 22.21 0.94 8.86
CA GLY A 326 22.76 1.07 7.51
C GLY A 326 21.90 0.54 6.39
N PHE A 327 20.63 0.23 6.61
CA PHE A 327 19.72 -0.14 5.53
C PHE A 327 19.51 1.04 4.57
N THR A 328 19.37 0.73 3.29
CA THR A 328 19.16 1.74 2.24
C THR A 328 17.70 2.11 2.06
N HIS A 329 16.79 1.20 2.35
CA HIS A 329 15.35 1.35 2.19
C HIS A 329 14.59 0.79 3.39
N VAL A 330 13.39 1.29 3.60
CA VAL A 330 12.35 0.62 4.38
C VAL A 330 11.26 0.13 3.43
N GLU A 331 10.64 -1.00 3.76
CA GLU A 331 9.42 -1.47 3.11
C GLU A 331 8.30 -1.50 4.14
N PHE A 332 7.24 -0.74 3.89
CA PHE A 332 6.06 -0.76 4.73
C PHE A 332 5.14 -1.87 4.28
N MET A 333 4.83 -2.83 5.16
CA MET A 333 3.67 -3.69 4.98
C MET A 333 2.43 -2.83 4.70
N PRO A 334 1.33 -3.37 4.13
CA PRO A 334 0.28 -2.54 3.54
C PRO A 334 -0.22 -1.44 4.47
N VAL A 335 -0.09 -0.19 4.03
CA VAL A 335 -0.53 1.01 4.77
C VAL A 335 -1.82 1.61 4.23
N ALA A 336 -2.36 1.10 3.13
CA ALA A 336 -3.67 1.48 2.64
C ALA A 336 -4.76 1.15 3.69
N GLU A 337 -5.83 1.96 3.74
CA GLU A 337 -6.86 1.78 4.78
C GLU A 337 -7.57 0.44 4.66
N HIS A 338 -7.74 -0.23 5.80
CA HIS A 338 -8.34 -1.55 5.93
C HIS A 338 -9.15 -1.66 7.22
N PRO A 339 -10.26 -2.42 7.26
CA PRO A 339 -11.14 -2.47 8.43
C PRO A 339 -10.59 -3.32 9.56
N PHE A 340 -9.88 -4.41 9.23
CA PHE A 340 -9.45 -5.43 10.17
C PHE A 340 -7.92 -5.43 10.36
N GLY A 341 -7.44 -5.03 11.54
CA GLY A 341 -6.01 -4.95 11.85
C GLY A 341 -5.29 -6.30 11.77
N GLY A 342 -5.97 -7.42 12.09
CA GLY A 342 -5.42 -8.77 11.96
C GLY A 342 -5.20 -9.24 10.52
N SER A 343 -5.61 -8.48 9.52
CA SER A 343 -5.23 -8.70 8.12
C SER A 343 -3.86 -8.11 7.78
N TRP A 344 -3.21 -7.42 8.72
CA TRP A 344 -1.94 -6.70 8.54
C TRP A 344 -1.95 -5.67 7.41
N GLY A 345 -3.15 -5.29 6.95
CA GLY A 345 -3.37 -4.38 5.84
C GLY A 345 -3.65 -5.03 4.48
N TYR A 346 -3.61 -6.37 4.38
CA TYR A 346 -3.86 -7.06 3.10
C TYR A 346 -5.34 -7.11 2.68
N GLN A 347 -6.29 -6.69 3.52
CA GLN A 347 -7.72 -6.57 3.17
C GLN A 347 -8.10 -5.10 2.97
N VAL A 348 -7.63 -4.51 1.90
CA VAL A 348 -7.76 -3.07 1.60
C VAL A 348 -9.18 -2.69 1.25
N THR A 349 -9.70 -1.63 1.89
CA THR A 349 -10.99 -1.01 1.57
C THR A 349 -10.85 0.45 1.09
N GLY A 350 -9.74 1.11 1.44
CA GLY A 350 -9.45 2.48 1.03
C GLY A 350 -8.15 2.58 0.24
N PHE A 351 -8.17 2.28 -1.05
CA PHE A 351 -6.99 2.18 -1.91
C PHE A 351 -6.20 3.49 -2.04
N TYR A 352 -6.86 4.65 -1.88
CA TYR A 352 -6.25 5.98 -2.02
C TYR A 352 -6.00 6.68 -0.68
N ALA A 353 -6.24 6.01 0.45
CA ALA A 353 -6.04 6.59 1.77
C ALA A 353 -5.01 5.78 2.58
N PRO A 354 -4.01 6.42 3.21
CA PRO A 354 -3.23 5.75 4.24
C PRO A 354 -4.10 5.52 5.47
N THR A 355 -3.83 4.44 6.23
CA THR A 355 -4.64 4.08 7.41
C THR A 355 -4.70 5.23 8.41
N ALA A 356 -5.93 5.56 8.84
CA ALA A 356 -6.21 6.63 9.79
C ALA A 356 -5.79 6.30 11.23
N ARG A 357 -5.43 5.05 11.52
CA ARG A 357 -5.04 4.59 12.87
C ARG A 357 -3.84 5.34 13.45
N MET A 358 -2.95 5.83 12.59
CA MET A 358 -1.70 6.45 13.01
C MET A 358 -1.65 7.96 12.73
N GLY A 359 -2.69 8.54 12.13
CA GLY A 359 -2.74 9.96 11.83
C GLY A 359 -3.38 10.31 10.47
N THR A 360 -3.14 11.52 10.01
CA THR A 360 -3.65 12.05 8.76
C THR A 360 -2.75 11.68 7.57
N PRO A 361 -3.23 11.83 6.32
CA PRO A 361 -2.38 11.68 5.13
C PRO A 361 -1.15 12.61 5.15
N ASP A 362 -1.27 13.83 5.67
CA ASP A 362 -0.14 14.75 5.81
C ASP A 362 0.86 14.30 6.87
N ASP A 363 0.42 13.58 7.91
CA ASP A 363 1.33 12.97 8.89
C ASP A 363 2.11 11.79 8.27
N PHE A 364 1.48 11.04 7.37
CA PHE A 364 2.17 9.99 6.62
C PHE A 364 3.20 10.58 5.64
N ARG A 365 2.86 11.66 4.92
CA ARG A 365 3.83 12.42 4.11
C ARG A 365 5.02 12.90 4.95
N PHE A 366 4.76 13.35 6.17
CA PHE A 366 5.81 13.78 7.09
C PHE A 366 6.77 12.64 7.48
N LEU A 367 6.28 11.42 7.67
CA LEU A 367 7.11 10.24 7.93
C LEU A 367 8.02 9.94 6.73
N ILE A 368 7.48 9.93 5.52
CA ILE A 368 8.23 9.66 4.29
C ILE A 368 9.30 10.74 4.08
N ASP A 369 8.93 12.02 4.21
CA ASP A 369 9.86 13.16 4.12
C ASP A 369 11.03 13.02 5.12
N ALA A 370 10.76 12.57 6.34
CA ALA A 370 11.80 12.35 7.34
C ALA A 370 12.76 11.21 6.96
N LEU A 371 12.26 10.12 6.36
CA LEU A 371 13.06 9.01 5.84
C LEU A 371 13.94 9.47 4.68
N HIS A 372 13.39 10.18 3.72
CA HIS A 372 14.12 10.74 2.57
C HIS A 372 15.24 11.69 3.01
N ARG A 373 14.98 12.59 3.96
CA ARG A 373 16.00 13.47 4.54
C ARG A 373 17.08 12.72 5.31
N ALA A 374 16.76 11.55 5.85
CA ALA A 374 17.77 10.67 6.46
C ALA A 374 18.58 9.90 5.41
N GLY A 375 18.19 9.93 4.14
CA GLY A 375 18.84 9.22 3.03
C GLY A 375 18.33 7.80 2.83
N ILE A 376 17.10 7.50 3.30
CA ILE A 376 16.47 6.18 3.26
C ILE A 376 15.30 6.25 2.28
N GLY A 377 15.27 5.32 1.31
CA GLY A 377 14.15 5.14 0.39
C GLY A 377 12.97 4.43 1.05
N VAL A 378 11.79 4.62 0.49
CA VAL A 378 10.54 4.06 1.03
C VAL A 378 9.87 3.20 -0.01
N LEU A 379 9.72 1.92 0.29
CA LEU A 379 8.91 0.97 -0.46
C LEU A 379 7.58 0.78 0.26
N MET A 380 6.57 0.45 -0.50
CA MET A 380 5.24 0.16 0.03
C MET A 380 4.75 -1.18 -0.52
N ASP A 381 4.23 -2.02 0.35
CA ASP A 381 3.50 -3.21 -0.04
C ASP A 381 2.11 -2.81 -0.56
N TRP A 382 1.85 -3.11 -1.83
CA TRP A 382 0.67 -2.72 -2.58
C TRP A 382 -0.13 -3.95 -3.00
N VAL A 383 -1.42 -3.95 -2.70
CA VAL A 383 -2.32 -5.12 -2.82
C VAL A 383 -3.33 -4.91 -3.96
N PRO A 384 -2.97 -5.10 -5.24
CA PRO A 384 -3.89 -4.97 -6.36
C PRO A 384 -4.60 -6.29 -6.72
N ALA A 385 -4.28 -7.39 -6.04
CA ALA A 385 -4.79 -8.71 -6.38
C ALA A 385 -6.24 -8.90 -5.95
N HIS A 386 -6.63 -8.38 -4.80
CA HIS A 386 -7.92 -8.67 -4.21
C HIS A 386 -8.39 -7.59 -3.23
N PHE A 387 -9.66 -7.68 -2.79
CA PHE A 387 -10.25 -6.81 -1.78
C PHE A 387 -11.31 -7.59 -0.97
N PRO A 388 -11.63 -7.16 0.28
CA PRO A 388 -12.59 -7.86 1.13
C PRO A 388 -14.04 -7.64 0.67
N ARG A 389 -14.94 -8.48 1.19
CA ARG A 389 -16.39 -8.49 0.82
C ARG A 389 -17.24 -7.52 1.63
N ASP A 390 -16.63 -6.54 2.29
CA ASP A 390 -17.35 -5.55 3.08
C ASP A 390 -18.40 -4.82 2.25
N ASP A 391 -19.66 -4.88 2.67
CA ASP A 391 -20.82 -4.39 1.93
C ASP A 391 -20.92 -2.85 1.86
N TRP A 392 -20.09 -2.14 2.60
CA TRP A 392 -19.95 -0.69 2.57
C TRP A 392 -18.77 -0.21 1.69
N ALA A 393 -17.97 -1.13 1.14
CA ALA A 393 -16.79 -0.87 0.32
C ALA A 393 -17.03 -1.27 -1.16
N LEU A 394 -16.05 -1.93 -1.80
CA LEU A 394 -16.06 -2.16 -3.26
C LEU A 394 -17.00 -3.28 -3.72
N ALA A 395 -17.25 -4.31 -2.89
CA ALA A 395 -18.01 -5.49 -3.29
C ALA A 395 -19.42 -5.14 -3.77
N GLU A 396 -19.78 -5.54 -4.99
CA GLU A 396 -21.07 -5.22 -5.63
C GLU A 396 -21.43 -3.73 -5.49
N PHE A 397 -20.49 -2.85 -5.75
CA PHE A 397 -20.51 -1.44 -5.34
C PHE A 397 -21.81 -0.72 -5.69
N ASP A 398 -22.33 -0.88 -6.89
CA ASP A 398 -23.57 -0.24 -7.36
C ASP A 398 -24.76 -1.24 -7.51
N GLY A 399 -24.64 -2.41 -6.86
CA GLY A 399 -25.65 -3.47 -6.85
C GLY A 399 -25.42 -4.55 -7.89
N ARG A 400 -24.26 -4.54 -8.52
CA ARG A 400 -23.73 -5.61 -9.39
C ARG A 400 -22.21 -5.70 -9.21
N PRO A 401 -21.59 -6.84 -9.59
CA PRO A 401 -20.13 -6.91 -9.69
C PRO A 401 -19.62 -5.79 -10.59
N LEU A 402 -18.83 -4.89 -10.00
CA LEU A 402 -18.33 -3.68 -10.67
C LEU A 402 -16.81 -3.65 -10.71
N TYR A 403 -16.16 -3.76 -9.56
CA TYR A 403 -14.72 -3.87 -9.44
C TYR A 403 -14.24 -5.31 -9.57
N GLU A 404 -15.03 -6.26 -9.10
CA GLU A 404 -14.82 -7.69 -9.23
C GLU A 404 -15.36 -8.22 -10.57
N HIS A 405 -14.85 -9.40 -10.97
CA HIS A 405 -15.30 -10.08 -12.18
C HIS A 405 -16.78 -10.51 -12.07
N GLN A 406 -17.51 -10.45 -13.20
CA GLN A 406 -18.93 -10.83 -13.24
C GLN A 406 -19.16 -12.34 -13.04
N ASP A 407 -18.22 -13.19 -13.46
CA ASP A 407 -18.24 -14.62 -13.18
C ASP A 407 -17.82 -14.87 -11.73
N PRO A 408 -18.70 -15.40 -10.86
CA PRO A 408 -18.36 -15.66 -9.46
C PRO A 408 -17.19 -16.64 -9.28
N ALA A 409 -16.95 -17.54 -10.24
CA ALA A 409 -15.84 -18.48 -10.20
C ALA A 409 -14.48 -17.77 -10.42
N ARG A 410 -14.46 -16.68 -11.18
CA ARG A 410 -13.27 -15.81 -11.34
C ARG A 410 -13.18 -14.76 -10.23
N ALA A 411 -14.33 -14.25 -9.76
CA ALA A 411 -14.36 -13.20 -8.76
C ALA A 411 -13.92 -13.66 -7.37
N ALA A 412 -14.19 -14.91 -6.99
CA ALA A 412 -13.91 -15.41 -5.64
C ALA A 412 -12.47 -15.88 -5.52
N HIS A 413 -11.72 -15.33 -4.55
CA HIS A 413 -10.41 -15.86 -4.15
C HIS A 413 -10.61 -17.00 -3.15
N PRO A 414 -10.24 -18.26 -3.50
CA PRO A 414 -10.55 -19.43 -2.67
C PRO A 414 -9.88 -19.41 -1.29
N ASP A 415 -8.61 -18.99 -1.23
CA ASP A 415 -7.79 -19.10 -0.02
C ASP A 415 -8.11 -18.04 1.03
N TRP A 416 -8.47 -16.81 0.59
CA TRP A 416 -8.59 -15.64 1.49
C TRP A 416 -10.01 -15.17 1.69
N GLY A 417 -10.99 -15.76 0.99
CA GLY A 417 -12.40 -15.37 1.07
C GLY A 417 -12.69 -13.96 0.52
N THR A 418 -11.75 -13.37 -0.19
CA THR A 418 -11.81 -12.05 -0.81
C THR A 418 -12.38 -12.10 -2.22
N LEU A 419 -12.44 -10.96 -2.90
CA LEU A 419 -12.82 -10.84 -4.30
C LEU A 419 -11.61 -10.39 -5.13
N GLU A 420 -11.46 -10.97 -6.34
CA GLU A 420 -10.44 -10.59 -7.32
C GLU A 420 -10.97 -9.47 -8.23
N PHE A 421 -10.09 -8.54 -8.61
CA PHE A 421 -10.44 -7.46 -9.54
C PHE A 421 -10.69 -7.97 -10.97
N ASP A 422 -11.61 -7.31 -11.68
CA ASP A 422 -11.81 -7.51 -13.12
C ASP A 422 -10.78 -6.69 -13.92
N TYR A 423 -9.60 -7.25 -14.15
CA TYR A 423 -8.53 -6.60 -14.91
C TYR A 423 -8.88 -6.38 -16.39
N GLY A 424 -9.87 -7.10 -16.92
CA GLY A 424 -10.39 -6.93 -18.28
C GLY A 424 -11.25 -5.67 -18.45
N ARG A 425 -11.80 -5.14 -17.34
CA ARG A 425 -12.59 -3.91 -17.36
C ARG A 425 -11.66 -2.69 -17.35
N THR A 426 -11.72 -1.87 -18.38
CA THR A 426 -10.82 -0.73 -18.59
C THR A 426 -10.84 0.27 -17.43
N GLU A 427 -12.01 0.55 -16.85
CA GLU A 427 -12.16 1.48 -15.74
C GLU A 427 -11.55 0.92 -14.44
N VAL A 428 -11.64 -0.39 -14.20
CA VAL A 428 -11.01 -1.06 -13.05
C VAL A 428 -9.50 -1.08 -13.20
N ARG A 429 -9.01 -1.41 -14.38
CA ARG A 429 -7.58 -1.33 -14.70
C ARG A 429 -7.07 0.09 -14.52
N ASN A 430 -7.80 1.09 -15.00
CA ASN A 430 -7.46 2.50 -14.80
C ASN A 430 -7.43 2.90 -13.31
N PHE A 431 -8.41 2.42 -12.52
CA PHE A 431 -8.44 2.63 -11.06
C PHE A 431 -7.16 2.12 -10.40
N LEU A 432 -6.69 0.92 -10.74
CA LEU A 432 -5.49 0.31 -10.16
C LEU A 432 -4.20 0.96 -10.67
N VAL A 433 -4.07 1.21 -11.99
CA VAL A 433 -2.88 1.87 -12.57
C VAL A 433 -2.72 3.28 -11.98
N ALA A 434 -3.80 4.05 -11.91
CA ALA A 434 -3.77 5.39 -11.32
C ALA A 434 -3.46 5.33 -9.81
N ASN A 435 -3.88 4.28 -9.10
CA ASN A 435 -3.56 4.09 -7.69
C ASN A 435 -2.05 3.84 -7.48
N ALA A 436 -1.41 3.00 -8.30
CA ALA A 436 0.03 2.81 -8.25
C ALA A 436 0.80 4.14 -8.49
N VAL A 437 0.37 4.92 -9.48
CA VAL A 437 0.95 6.25 -9.76
C VAL A 437 0.70 7.22 -8.60
N TYR A 438 -0.49 7.19 -8.00
CA TYR A 438 -0.87 8.05 -6.86
C TYR A 438 0.08 7.92 -5.68
N TRP A 439 0.40 6.72 -5.26
CA TRP A 439 1.34 6.50 -4.16
C TRP A 439 2.74 7.04 -4.48
N CYS A 440 3.17 6.91 -5.73
CA CYS A 440 4.48 7.41 -6.18
C CYS A 440 4.53 8.93 -6.35
N GLU A 441 3.44 9.57 -6.83
CA GLU A 441 3.40 11.03 -7.08
C GLU A 441 2.99 11.83 -5.85
N GLU A 442 1.95 11.39 -5.12
CA GLU A 442 1.38 12.16 -4.00
C GLU A 442 2.09 11.87 -2.66
N PHE A 443 2.69 10.69 -2.52
CA PHE A 443 3.41 10.30 -1.31
C PHE A 443 4.91 10.08 -1.53
N HIS A 444 5.43 10.32 -2.72
CA HIS A 444 6.86 10.17 -3.06
C HIS A 444 7.43 8.77 -2.78
N ILE A 445 6.60 7.73 -2.77
CA ILE A 445 7.02 6.33 -2.59
C ILE A 445 8.05 5.97 -3.68
N ASP A 446 9.15 5.31 -3.29
CA ASP A 446 10.28 4.95 -4.16
C ASP A 446 10.14 3.57 -4.81
N GLY A 447 9.21 2.77 -4.36
CA GLY A 447 8.91 1.48 -4.98
C GLY A 447 7.67 0.82 -4.42
N LEU A 448 7.09 -0.07 -5.22
CA LEU A 448 5.92 -0.86 -4.88
C LEU A 448 6.30 -2.34 -4.88
N ARG A 449 6.19 -3.01 -3.73
CA ARG A 449 6.12 -4.46 -3.68
C ARG A 449 4.69 -4.85 -4.01
N VAL A 450 4.50 -5.63 -5.05
CA VAL A 450 3.18 -6.04 -5.53
C VAL A 450 2.86 -7.40 -4.97
N ASP A 451 1.86 -7.43 -4.11
CA ASP A 451 1.39 -8.60 -3.40
C ASP A 451 0.73 -9.62 -4.32
N ALA A 452 0.95 -10.90 -4.04
CA ALA A 452 0.22 -12.04 -4.61
C ALA A 452 0.16 -12.08 -6.14
N VAL A 453 1.22 -11.68 -6.84
CA VAL A 453 1.25 -11.66 -8.32
C VAL A 453 0.92 -13.02 -8.93
N ALA A 454 1.36 -14.12 -8.30
CA ALA A 454 1.02 -15.47 -8.76
C ALA A 454 -0.49 -15.73 -8.81
N SER A 455 -1.27 -15.22 -7.84
CA SER A 455 -2.72 -15.38 -7.83
C SER A 455 -3.42 -14.64 -8.95
N MET A 456 -2.83 -13.52 -9.39
CA MET A 456 -3.34 -12.73 -10.52
C MET A 456 -3.06 -13.39 -11.87
N LEU A 457 -1.90 -14.04 -12.02
CA LEU A 457 -1.42 -14.56 -13.30
C LEU A 457 -2.12 -15.85 -13.72
N TYR A 458 -2.71 -16.61 -12.80
CA TYR A 458 -3.22 -17.94 -13.09
C TYR A 458 -4.68 -18.11 -12.73
N LEU A 459 -5.51 -18.39 -13.74
CA LEU A 459 -6.94 -18.66 -13.62
C LEU A 459 -7.27 -19.90 -12.77
N ASP A 460 -6.33 -20.83 -12.65
CA ASP A 460 -6.41 -22.06 -11.87
C ASP A 460 -5.79 -21.95 -10.46
N TYR A 461 -5.33 -20.75 -10.06
CA TYR A 461 -4.67 -20.57 -8.77
C TYR A 461 -5.59 -20.98 -7.61
N SER A 462 -5.13 -21.94 -6.80
CA SER A 462 -5.86 -22.55 -5.66
C SER A 462 -7.27 -23.06 -6.00
N ARG A 463 -7.54 -23.37 -7.26
CA ARG A 463 -8.82 -23.94 -7.72
C ARG A 463 -8.67 -25.40 -8.11
N GLU A 464 -9.69 -26.20 -7.80
CA GLU A 464 -9.73 -27.61 -8.21
C GLU A 464 -9.96 -27.77 -9.72
N ASP A 465 -9.60 -28.93 -10.27
CA ASP A 465 -9.87 -29.26 -11.66
C ASP A 465 -11.36 -29.11 -11.99
N GLY A 466 -11.68 -28.31 -13.02
CA GLY A 466 -13.05 -27.98 -13.41
C GLY A 466 -13.68 -26.82 -12.63
N GLY A 467 -12.97 -26.23 -11.64
CA GLY A 467 -13.40 -25.06 -10.88
C GLY A 467 -12.99 -23.72 -11.49
N TRP A 468 -12.39 -23.73 -12.69
CA TRP A 468 -11.92 -22.54 -13.40
C TRP A 468 -12.18 -22.64 -14.90
N THR A 469 -12.15 -21.50 -15.59
CA THR A 469 -12.37 -21.43 -17.05
C THR A 469 -11.07 -21.00 -17.75
N PRO A 470 -10.58 -21.78 -18.73
CA PRO A 470 -9.39 -21.43 -19.50
C PRO A 470 -9.53 -20.09 -20.24
N ASN A 471 -8.39 -19.46 -20.53
CA ASN A 471 -8.34 -18.28 -21.37
C ASN A 471 -8.74 -18.59 -22.83
N VAL A 472 -8.81 -17.56 -23.68
CA VAL A 472 -9.24 -17.68 -25.10
C VAL A 472 -8.33 -18.59 -25.96
N HIS A 473 -7.16 -18.96 -25.46
CA HIS A 473 -6.21 -19.87 -26.11
C HIS A 473 -6.24 -21.28 -25.48
N GLY A 474 -7.08 -21.52 -24.47
CA GLY A 474 -7.19 -22.78 -23.75
C GLY A 474 -6.13 -22.94 -22.64
N GLY A 475 -5.35 -21.91 -22.34
CA GLY A 475 -4.35 -21.86 -21.28
C GLY A 475 -4.93 -21.42 -19.94
N ARG A 476 -4.07 -21.50 -18.91
CA ARG A 476 -4.41 -21.11 -17.52
C ARG A 476 -4.01 -19.69 -17.16
N GLU A 477 -3.27 -19.01 -18.03
CA GLU A 477 -2.79 -17.65 -17.80
C GLU A 477 -3.96 -16.66 -17.87
N ASP A 478 -4.07 -15.74 -16.91
CA ASP A 478 -4.98 -14.61 -16.98
C ASP A 478 -4.36 -13.50 -17.85
N LEU A 479 -4.81 -13.40 -19.10
CA LEU A 479 -4.28 -12.47 -20.09
C LEU A 479 -4.61 -11.01 -19.75
N ASP A 480 -5.72 -10.77 -19.05
CA ASP A 480 -6.14 -9.44 -18.61
C ASP A 480 -5.24 -8.95 -17.47
N ALA A 481 -4.91 -9.83 -16.53
CA ALA A 481 -3.95 -9.54 -15.46
C ALA A 481 -2.53 -9.30 -16.01
N VAL A 482 -2.08 -10.10 -16.99
CA VAL A 482 -0.80 -9.87 -17.66
C VAL A 482 -0.75 -8.48 -18.31
N ALA A 483 -1.80 -8.12 -19.05
CA ALA A 483 -1.89 -6.80 -19.70
C ALA A 483 -1.91 -5.66 -18.67
N PHE A 484 -2.63 -5.85 -17.56
CA PHE A 484 -2.68 -4.89 -16.44
C PHE A 484 -1.29 -4.68 -15.83
N LEU A 485 -0.57 -5.75 -15.48
CA LEU A 485 0.76 -5.66 -14.86
C LEU A 485 1.77 -4.98 -15.78
N GLN A 486 1.73 -5.29 -17.07
CA GLN A 486 2.57 -4.64 -18.09
C GLN A 486 2.26 -3.13 -18.20
N GLU A 487 0.99 -2.75 -18.24
CA GLU A 487 0.55 -1.35 -18.31
C GLU A 487 0.93 -0.59 -17.05
N MET A 488 0.70 -1.18 -15.87
CA MET A 488 1.05 -0.61 -14.57
C MET A 488 2.55 -0.33 -14.49
N ASN A 489 3.40 -1.31 -14.77
CA ASN A 489 4.85 -1.16 -14.74
C ASN A 489 5.33 -0.09 -15.72
N ALA A 490 4.86 -0.13 -16.98
CA ALA A 490 5.24 0.84 -18.01
C ALA A 490 4.81 2.27 -17.61
N THR A 491 3.62 2.43 -17.02
CA THR A 491 3.09 3.73 -16.61
C THR A 491 3.84 4.29 -15.42
N VAL A 492 4.08 3.48 -14.37
CA VAL A 492 4.84 3.88 -13.18
C VAL A 492 6.25 4.33 -13.56
N TYR A 493 6.99 3.55 -14.36
CA TYR A 493 8.35 3.92 -14.77
C TYR A 493 8.41 5.18 -15.63
N ARG A 494 7.43 5.37 -16.50
CA ARG A 494 7.34 6.58 -17.33
C ARG A 494 7.02 7.83 -16.53
N ARG A 495 6.10 7.71 -15.55
CA ARG A 495 5.63 8.83 -14.74
C ARG A 495 6.56 9.18 -13.59
N CYS A 496 7.15 8.16 -12.98
CA CYS A 496 7.89 8.27 -11.73
C CYS A 496 9.32 7.74 -11.88
N PRO A 497 10.23 8.47 -12.56
CA PRO A 497 11.60 8.02 -12.77
C PRO A 497 12.32 7.71 -11.46
N GLY A 498 12.98 6.54 -11.41
CA GLY A 498 13.73 6.06 -10.26
C GLY A 498 12.92 5.22 -9.25
N VAL A 499 11.62 5.08 -9.45
CA VAL A 499 10.79 4.11 -8.72
C VAL A 499 11.11 2.70 -9.20
N VAL A 500 11.00 1.71 -8.30
CA VAL A 500 11.14 0.28 -8.62
C VAL A 500 9.86 -0.46 -8.26
N THR A 501 9.45 -1.39 -9.13
CA THR A 501 8.38 -2.35 -8.80
C THR A 501 8.98 -3.72 -8.52
N ILE A 502 8.48 -4.40 -7.50
CA ILE A 502 9.00 -5.67 -6.99
C ILE A 502 7.84 -6.66 -6.96
N ALA A 503 7.96 -7.78 -7.67
CA ALA A 503 6.92 -8.79 -7.68
C ALA A 503 7.09 -9.79 -6.54
N GLU A 504 6.04 -10.05 -5.78
CA GLU A 504 5.92 -11.28 -5.02
C GLU A 504 5.27 -12.34 -5.95
N GLU A 505 6.12 -13.13 -6.56
CA GLU A 505 5.73 -14.17 -7.51
C GLU A 505 6.52 -15.45 -7.23
N SER A 506 5.83 -16.51 -6.81
CA SER A 506 6.42 -17.76 -6.32
C SER A 506 6.47 -18.88 -7.36
N THR A 507 5.92 -18.64 -8.56
CA THR A 507 5.86 -19.66 -9.63
C THR A 507 7.04 -19.56 -10.61
N ALA A 508 7.05 -20.43 -11.60
CA ALA A 508 8.03 -20.44 -12.69
C ALA A 508 7.58 -19.57 -13.89
N TRP A 509 6.84 -18.47 -13.66
CA TRP A 509 6.50 -17.54 -14.74
C TRP A 509 7.77 -16.98 -15.36
N ASP A 510 7.89 -17.08 -16.71
CA ASP A 510 9.08 -16.63 -17.42
C ASP A 510 9.04 -15.11 -17.69
N GLY A 511 10.09 -14.41 -17.25
CA GLY A 511 10.29 -13.01 -17.57
C GLY A 511 9.47 -12.03 -16.73
N VAL A 512 9.30 -12.28 -15.43
CA VAL A 512 8.69 -11.33 -14.48
C VAL A 512 9.43 -9.99 -14.53
N THR A 513 10.76 -10.01 -14.53
CA THR A 513 11.61 -8.80 -14.56
C THR A 513 12.11 -8.44 -15.97
N ARG A 514 11.63 -9.12 -16.98
CA ARG A 514 11.95 -8.82 -18.38
C ARG A 514 11.13 -7.65 -18.89
N ALA A 515 11.71 -6.83 -19.75
CA ALA A 515 11.00 -5.71 -20.37
C ALA A 515 9.77 -6.17 -21.17
N THR A 516 8.69 -5.41 -21.12
CA THR A 516 7.37 -5.78 -21.67
C THR A 516 7.36 -6.07 -23.19
N HIS A 517 8.29 -5.49 -23.93
CA HIS A 517 8.43 -5.68 -25.39
C HIS A 517 9.29 -6.89 -25.79
N HIS A 518 9.91 -7.57 -24.83
CA HIS A 518 10.70 -8.78 -25.08
C HIS A 518 9.85 -10.02 -24.84
N ALA A 519 9.38 -10.65 -25.92
CA ALA A 519 8.62 -11.89 -25.83
C ALA A 519 9.48 -13.05 -25.29
N GLY A 520 8.93 -13.83 -24.37
CA GLY A 520 9.50 -15.08 -23.87
C GLY A 520 9.04 -16.31 -24.67
N PRO A 521 9.45 -17.52 -24.28
CA PRO A 521 9.07 -18.79 -24.92
C PRO A 521 7.56 -19.02 -25.00
N GLY A 522 6.77 -18.48 -24.06
CA GLY A 522 5.30 -18.54 -24.05
C GLY A 522 4.60 -17.60 -25.00
N GLY A 523 5.35 -16.75 -25.72
CA GLY A 523 4.79 -15.73 -26.63
C GLY A 523 4.30 -14.46 -25.94
N PHE A 524 4.32 -14.41 -24.58
CA PHE A 524 4.02 -13.21 -23.81
C PHE A 524 5.27 -12.31 -23.70
N GLY A 525 5.07 -10.99 -23.68
CA GLY A 525 6.13 -10.06 -23.27
C GLY A 525 6.49 -10.25 -21.80
N GLY A 526 7.63 -9.72 -21.37
CA GLY A 526 7.95 -9.65 -19.94
C GLY A 526 6.89 -8.86 -19.17
N LEU A 527 6.78 -9.07 -17.85
CA LEU A 527 5.83 -8.32 -17.04
C LEU A 527 6.32 -6.91 -16.69
N GLY A 528 7.64 -6.64 -16.85
CA GLY A 528 8.23 -5.31 -16.69
C GLY A 528 8.56 -4.91 -15.24
N PHE A 529 8.52 -5.83 -14.29
CA PHE A 529 8.99 -5.54 -12.93
C PHE A 529 10.49 -5.25 -12.90
N GLY A 530 10.93 -4.42 -11.95
CA GLY A 530 12.35 -4.19 -11.73
C GLY A 530 13.02 -5.33 -10.99
N LEU A 531 12.34 -5.87 -9.98
CA LEU A 531 12.84 -6.92 -9.11
C LEU A 531 11.74 -7.97 -8.85
N LYS A 532 12.16 -9.14 -8.37
CA LYS A 532 11.29 -10.24 -7.95
C LYS A 532 11.81 -10.85 -6.64
N TRP A 533 10.94 -11.18 -5.70
CA TRP A 533 11.31 -11.97 -4.53
C TRP A 533 11.75 -13.39 -4.92
N ASN A 534 12.90 -13.83 -4.40
CA ASN A 534 13.41 -15.19 -4.64
C ASN A 534 12.87 -16.16 -3.59
N MET A 535 11.60 -16.57 -3.76
CA MET A 535 10.93 -17.48 -2.82
C MET A 535 11.58 -18.86 -2.80
N GLY A 536 12.14 -19.33 -3.94
CA GLY A 536 12.86 -20.61 -4.02
C GLY A 536 14.13 -20.60 -3.17
N TRP A 537 14.96 -19.55 -3.30
CA TRP A 537 16.15 -19.38 -2.47
C TRP A 537 15.80 -19.30 -0.97
N MET A 538 14.78 -18.54 -0.65
CA MET A 538 14.29 -18.39 0.73
C MET A 538 13.92 -19.75 1.32
N HIS A 539 13.04 -20.51 0.65
CA HIS A 539 12.58 -21.81 1.10
C HIS A 539 13.73 -22.81 1.27
N ASP A 540 14.60 -22.92 0.26
CA ASP A 540 15.70 -23.89 0.24
C ASP A 540 16.76 -23.56 1.31
N SER A 541 17.16 -22.28 1.41
CA SER A 541 18.16 -21.87 2.39
C SER A 541 17.67 -22.00 3.84
N LEU A 542 16.41 -21.66 4.12
CA LEU A 542 15.80 -21.87 5.44
C LEU A 542 15.63 -23.37 5.74
N GLY A 543 15.29 -24.17 4.73
CA GLY A 543 15.26 -25.62 4.81
C GLY A 543 16.60 -26.20 5.25
N TYR A 544 17.70 -25.79 4.61
CA TYR A 544 19.05 -26.21 4.94
C TYR A 544 19.48 -25.81 6.36
N VAL A 545 19.36 -24.52 6.72
CA VAL A 545 19.86 -24.04 8.01
C VAL A 545 19.07 -24.59 9.20
N SER A 546 17.82 -25.02 8.99
CA SER A 546 17.00 -25.65 10.03
C SER A 546 17.43 -27.09 10.38
N LYS A 547 18.29 -27.70 9.55
CA LYS A 547 18.74 -29.06 9.79
C LYS A 547 19.91 -29.10 10.77
N GLU A 548 19.96 -30.15 11.58
CA GLU A 548 21.14 -30.45 12.40
C GLU A 548 22.41 -30.55 11.53
N PRO A 549 23.53 -29.95 11.94
CA PRO A 549 24.75 -29.93 11.14
C PRO A 549 25.21 -31.26 10.62
N VAL A 550 24.99 -32.36 11.35
CA VAL A 550 25.34 -33.73 10.95
C VAL A 550 24.59 -34.22 9.71
N HIS A 551 23.41 -33.66 9.45
CA HIS A 551 22.57 -34.00 8.30
C HIS A 551 22.75 -33.07 7.10
N ARG A 552 23.34 -31.88 7.28
CA ARG A 552 23.47 -30.84 6.25
C ARG A 552 24.18 -31.30 4.99
N LYS A 553 25.15 -32.24 5.11
CA LYS A 553 25.86 -32.77 3.95
C LYS A 553 24.95 -33.48 2.92
N TYR A 554 23.80 -33.99 3.35
CA TYR A 554 22.80 -34.62 2.46
C TYR A 554 21.86 -33.59 1.81
N HIS A 555 21.92 -32.35 2.27
CA HIS A 555 21.07 -31.25 1.87
C HIS A 555 21.87 -30.06 1.25
N HIS A 556 23.17 -30.29 0.98
CA HIS A 556 24.07 -29.27 0.47
C HIS A 556 23.55 -28.58 -0.82
N GLY A 557 22.87 -29.38 -1.67
CA GLY A 557 22.21 -28.86 -2.88
C GLY A 557 21.16 -27.82 -2.64
N GLU A 558 20.47 -27.78 -1.49
CA GLU A 558 19.48 -26.76 -1.16
C GLU A 558 20.10 -25.34 -1.14
N MET A 559 21.36 -25.21 -0.70
CA MET A 559 22.06 -23.91 -0.70
C MET A 559 22.65 -23.51 -2.06
N THR A 560 22.91 -24.49 -2.94
CA THR A 560 23.56 -24.21 -4.23
C THR A 560 22.60 -24.18 -5.41
N PHE A 561 21.39 -24.73 -5.25
CA PHE A 561 20.41 -24.86 -6.31
C PHE A 561 19.97 -23.51 -6.88
N SER A 562 19.84 -22.50 -6.04
CA SER A 562 19.46 -21.14 -6.46
C SER A 562 20.39 -20.55 -7.52
N MET A 563 21.68 -20.97 -7.55
CA MET A 563 22.63 -20.48 -8.53
C MET A 563 22.38 -20.97 -9.96
N ILE A 564 21.54 -22.01 -10.13
CA ILE A 564 21.12 -22.49 -11.46
C ILE A 564 20.23 -21.44 -12.15
N TYR A 565 19.44 -20.71 -11.39
CA TYR A 565 18.48 -19.72 -11.90
C TYR A 565 18.73 -18.29 -11.40
N ALA A 566 19.78 -18.03 -10.61
CA ALA A 566 20.07 -16.75 -9.97
C ALA A 566 20.09 -15.53 -10.93
N TYR A 567 20.25 -15.79 -12.23
CA TYR A 567 20.34 -14.77 -13.28
C TYR A 567 19.19 -14.85 -14.30
N SER A 568 18.15 -15.66 -14.03
CA SER A 568 16.95 -15.68 -14.87
C SER A 568 16.07 -14.46 -14.65
N GLU A 569 16.10 -13.90 -13.44
CA GLU A 569 15.37 -12.72 -13.02
C GLU A 569 16.28 -11.81 -12.16
N ASN A 570 15.83 -10.61 -11.86
CA ASN A 570 16.48 -9.68 -10.94
C ASN A 570 15.93 -9.93 -9.52
N TYR A 571 16.70 -10.58 -8.66
CA TYR A 571 16.17 -11.08 -7.40
C TYR A 571 16.40 -10.18 -6.19
N VAL A 572 15.41 -10.16 -5.29
CA VAL A 572 15.53 -9.82 -3.87
C VAL A 572 15.53 -11.12 -3.07
N LEU A 573 16.38 -11.22 -2.07
CA LEU A 573 16.46 -12.35 -1.14
C LEU A 573 15.59 -12.02 0.08
N PRO A 574 14.33 -12.51 0.16
CA PRO A 574 13.42 -12.11 1.22
C PRO A 574 13.57 -13.00 2.44
N ILE A 575 13.80 -12.40 3.60
CA ILE A 575 13.43 -12.95 4.90
C ILE A 575 12.36 -12.02 5.46
N SER A 576 11.15 -12.23 4.96
CA SER A 576 10.00 -11.34 5.15
C SER A 576 9.18 -11.71 6.40
N HIS A 577 8.12 -10.92 6.64
CA HIS A 577 7.14 -11.18 7.69
C HIS A 577 6.54 -12.58 7.58
N ASP A 578 6.26 -13.08 6.37
CA ASP A 578 5.67 -14.40 6.14
C ASP A 578 6.49 -15.56 6.72
N GLU A 579 7.81 -15.38 6.82
CA GLU A 579 8.69 -16.46 7.28
C GLU A 579 8.76 -16.55 8.80
N VAL A 580 8.19 -15.62 9.55
CA VAL A 580 8.38 -15.53 11.01
C VAL A 580 7.07 -15.48 11.79
N VAL A 581 5.97 -15.95 11.19
CA VAL A 581 4.60 -15.95 11.75
C VAL A 581 3.94 -17.32 11.67
N HIS A 582 2.83 -17.50 12.37
CA HIS A 582 1.89 -18.64 12.26
C HIS A 582 2.53 -20.03 12.38
N GLY A 583 3.36 -20.24 13.41
CA GLY A 583 3.99 -21.53 13.67
C GLY A 583 5.24 -21.80 12.82
N LYS A 584 5.70 -20.80 12.06
CA LYS A 584 6.95 -20.90 11.28
C LYS A 584 8.20 -20.62 12.11
N ARG A 585 8.09 -20.13 13.34
CA ARG A 585 9.14 -19.68 14.27
C ARG A 585 9.88 -18.41 13.79
N ALA A 586 10.45 -17.64 14.71
CA ALA A 586 11.40 -16.59 14.38
C ALA A 586 12.65 -17.15 13.70
N LEU A 587 13.38 -16.33 12.94
CA LEU A 587 14.53 -16.79 12.16
C LEU A 587 15.57 -17.52 13.02
N VAL A 588 15.97 -16.95 14.17
CA VAL A 588 16.94 -17.59 15.08
C VAL A 588 16.40 -18.91 15.65
N SER A 589 15.09 -18.99 15.91
CA SER A 589 14.45 -20.18 16.48
C SER A 589 14.25 -21.33 15.48
N LYS A 590 14.49 -21.10 14.18
CA LYS A 590 14.57 -22.16 13.18
C LYS A 590 15.89 -22.92 13.27
N MET A 591 16.93 -22.29 13.81
CA MET A 591 18.29 -22.85 13.88
C MET A 591 18.37 -23.94 14.96
N PRO A 592 19.04 -25.08 14.69
CA PRO A 592 19.21 -26.16 15.64
C PRO A 592 20.31 -25.85 16.67
N GLY A 593 20.32 -26.66 17.75
CA GLY A 593 21.35 -26.62 18.77
C GLY A 593 20.96 -25.79 20.00
N ASP A 594 21.95 -25.51 20.86
CA ASP A 594 21.79 -24.63 22.00
C ASP A 594 21.71 -23.15 21.61
N TRP A 595 21.45 -22.26 22.58
CA TRP A 595 21.28 -20.84 22.34
C TRP A 595 22.50 -20.18 21.65
N TRP A 596 23.72 -20.59 21.97
CA TRP A 596 24.90 -20.08 21.29
C TRP A 596 24.95 -20.54 19.83
N GLN A 597 24.69 -21.84 19.59
CA GLN A 597 24.69 -22.43 18.26
C GLN A 597 23.60 -21.84 17.36
N GLN A 598 22.41 -21.60 17.91
CA GLN A 598 21.31 -20.93 17.18
C GLN A 598 21.74 -19.56 16.69
N ARG A 599 22.29 -18.73 17.57
CA ARG A 599 22.78 -17.38 17.22
C ARG A 599 23.99 -17.45 16.28
N ALA A 600 24.89 -18.38 16.45
CA ALA A 600 26.03 -18.58 15.55
C ALA A 600 25.56 -18.93 14.13
N ASN A 601 24.60 -19.88 14.00
CA ASN A 601 23.97 -20.17 12.71
C ASN A 601 23.26 -18.96 12.11
N HIS A 602 22.52 -18.21 12.90
CA HIS A 602 21.83 -16.98 12.47
C HIS A 602 22.84 -15.97 11.90
N ARG A 603 23.93 -15.69 12.62
CA ARG A 603 25.00 -14.81 12.16
C ARG A 603 25.66 -15.30 10.88
N ALA A 604 25.98 -16.61 10.81
CA ALA A 604 26.56 -17.22 9.61
C ALA A 604 25.62 -17.11 8.40
N TYR A 605 24.32 -17.35 8.62
CA TYR A 605 23.29 -17.25 7.58
C TYR A 605 23.16 -15.82 7.04
N LEU A 606 23.10 -14.82 7.92
CA LEU A 606 23.07 -13.42 7.50
C LEU A 606 24.33 -13.03 6.72
N GLY A 607 25.52 -13.48 7.17
CA GLY A 607 26.77 -13.25 6.44
C GLY A 607 26.79 -13.92 5.06
N PHE A 608 26.21 -15.11 4.92
CA PHE A 608 26.04 -15.79 3.64
C PHE A 608 25.04 -15.04 2.73
N MET A 609 23.88 -14.66 3.27
CA MET A 609 22.82 -13.94 2.55
C MET A 609 23.34 -12.63 1.96
N TRP A 610 24.04 -11.79 2.75
CA TRP A 610 24.57 -10.52 2.28
C TRP A 610 25.65 -10.64 1.21
N ALA A 611 26.32 -11.81 1.12
CA ALA A 611 27.29 -12.09 0.07
C ALA A 611 26.71 -12.78 -1.17
N HIS A 612 25.53 -13.43 -1.04
CA HIS A 612 24.86 -14.12 -2.15
C HIS A 612 24.38 -13.09 -3.21
N PRO A 613 24.39 -13.44 -4.53
CA PRO A 613 23.79 -12.57 -5.55
C PRO A 613 22.32 -12.29 -5.28
N GLY A 614 21.92 -11.02 -5.38
CA GLY A 614 20.58 -10.53 -5.13
C GLY A 614 20.56 -9.36 -4.12
N LYS A 615 19.41 -8.70 -4.01
CA LYS A 615 19.18 -7.60 -3.07
C LYS A 615 18.65 -8.18 -1.75
N GLN A 616 18.89 -7.52 -0.63
CA GLN A 616 18.57 -8.05 0.70
C GLN A 616 17.28 -7.47 1.24
N LEU A 617 16.46 -8.32 1.87
CA LEU A 617 15.31 -7.89 2.66
C LEU A 617 15.27 -8.66 3.98
N LEU A 618 15.13 -7.92 5.08
CA LEU A 618 15.04 -8.48 6.42
C LEU A 618 13.87 -7.84 7.19
N PHE A 619 13.00 -8.69 7.72
CA PHE A 619 11.86 -8.24 8.53
C PHE A 619 12.29 -7.81 9.93
N MET A 620 11.60 -6.80 10.47
CA MET A 620 11.82 -6.25 11.82
C MET A 620 11.86 -7.32 12.92
N GLY A 621 12.78 -7.17 13.87
CA GLY A 621 13.01 -8.12 14.97
C GLY A 621 14.04 -9.20 14.66
N GLN A 622 14.30 -9.49 13.37
CA GLN A 622 15.28 -10.49 12.99
C GLN A 622 16.72 -9.96 13.05
N GLU A 623 16.89 -8.65 12.97
CA GLU A 623 18.18 -7.95 13.06
C GLU A 623 18.84 -8.01 14.44
N PHE A 624 18.08 -8.36 15.48
CA PHE A 624 18.61 -8.60 16.84
C PHE A 624 18.26 -9.98 17.37
N ALA A 625 17.97 -10.93 16.47
CA ALA A 625 17.70 -12.34 16.80
C ALA A 625 16.56 -12.53 17.83
N GLN A 626 15.42 -11.86 17.61
CA GLN A 626 14.21 -12.10 18.40
C GLN A 626 13.85 -13.59 18.37
N GLY A 627 13.58 -14.19 19.53
CA GLY A 627 13.28 -15.62 19.65
C GLY A 627 11.80 -15.96 19.44
N ALA A 628 10.89 -15.02 19.68
CA ALA A 628 9.46 -15.19 19.48
C ALA A 628 9.06 -14.90 18.03
N GLU A 629 8.00 -15.57 17.55
CA GLU A 629 7.33 -15.19 16.30
C GLU A 629 6.80 -13.76 16.41
N TRP A 630 6.78 -13.08 15.27
CA TRP A 630 6.12 -11.78 15.22
C TRP A 630 4.59 -11.93 15.40
N ALA A 631 4.00 -10.97 16.11
CA ALA A 631 2.56 -10.79 16.17
C ALA A 631 2.24 -9.29 16.14
N GLU A 632 1.23 -8.92 15.36
CA GLU A 632 0.81 -7.52 15.18
C GLU A 632 0.33 -6.87 16.49
N SER A 633 -0.08 -7.69 17.46
CA SER A 633 -0.63 -7.21 18.74
C SER A 633 0.42 -6.60 19.68
N HIS A 634 1.69 -6.97 19.57
CA HIS A 634 2.74 -6.47 20.47
C HIS A 634 4.04 -6.04 19.77
N GLY A 635 4.25 -6.41 18.52
CA GLY A 635 5.44 -6.05 17.75
C GLY A 635 6.74 -6.75 18.21
N PRO A 636 7.91 -6.20 17.84
CA PRO A 636 9.20 -6.75 18.21
C PRO A 636 9.47 -6.69 19.74
N ASP A 637 10.23 -7.66 20.23
CA ASP A 637 10.65 -7.78 21.62
C ASP A 637 11.78 -6.80 21.97
N TRP A 638 11.52 -5.49 21.92
CA TRP A 638 12.50 -4.43 22.18
C TRP A 638 13.21 -4.53 23.54
N TRP A 639 12.60 -5.21 24.51
CA TRP A 639 13.18 -5.46 25.82
C TRP A 639 14.46 -6.32 25.77
N LEU A 640 14.65 -7.12 24.70
CA LEU A 640 15.88 -7.88 24.45
C LEU A 640 17.11 -6.99 24.27
N LEU A 641 16.90 -5.72 23.91
CA LEU A 641 17.94 -4.70 23.76
C LEU A 641 18.03 -3.75 24.97
N ASP A 642 17.31 -4.05 26.06
CA ASP A 642 17.43 -3.26 27.29
C ASP A 642 18.72 -3.62 28.02
N PRO A 643 19.59 -2.66 28.39
CA PRO A 643 20.85 -2.92 29.09
C PRO A 643 20.69 -3.62 30.43
N SER A 644 19.49 -3.66 31.02
CA SER A 644 19.20 -4.40 32.27
C SER A 644 18.93 -5.89 32.03
N TYR A 645 18.75 -6.32 30.78
CA TYR A 645 18.53 -7.73 30.43
C TYR A 645 19.86 -8.47 30.35
N GLU A 646 19.98 -9.62 31.01
CA GLU A 646 21.23 -10.37 31.12
C GLU A 646 21.80 -10.79 29.77
N ALA A 647 20.95 -11.19 28.83
CA ALA A 647 21.35 -11.61 27.48
C ALA A 647 21.34 -10.46 26.43
N GLU A 648 21.18 -9.21 26.85
CA GLU A 648 21.23 -8.04 25.94
C GLU A 648 22.50 -8.02 25.07
N PRO A 649 23.70 -8.32 25.59
CA PRO A 649 24.91 -8.30 24.76
C PRO A 649 24.85 -9.28 23.58
N ASP A 650 24.12 -10.37 23.71
CA ASP A 650 23.92 -11.36 22.67
C ASP A 650 23.06 -10.82 21.53
N HIS A 651 21.95 -10.16 21.89
CA HIS A 651 21.03 -9.56 20.92
C HIS A 651 21.62 -8.31 20.27
N ARG A 652 22.28 -7.47 21.04
CA ARG A 652 23.02 -6.32 20.55
C ARG A 652 24.13 -6.74 19.59
N GLY A 653 24.86 -7.82 19.90
CA GLY A 653 25.89 -8.37 19.03
C GLY A 653 25.37 -8.72 17.64
N VAL A 654 24.21 -9.37 17.53
CA VAL A 654 23.59 -9.66 16.23
C VAL A 654 23.16 -8.37 15.52
N ARG A 655 22.59 -7.40 16.25
CA ARG A 655 22.22 -6.09 15.68
C ARG A 655 23.46 -5.35 15.14
N ASP A 656 24.54 -5.38 15.87
CA ASP A 656 25.80 -4.76 15.45
C ASP A 656 26.41 -5.46 14.24
N LEU A 657 26.22 -6.80 14.11
CA LEU A 657 26.59 -7.53 12.90
C LEU A 657 25.76 -7.04 11.69
N VAL A 658 24.44 -6.87 11.81
CA VAL A 658 23.59 -6.39 10.72
C VAL A 658 24.03 -4.99 10.27
N ARG A 659 24.37 -4.11 11.21
CA ARG A 659 24.95 -2.79 10.91
C ARG A 659 26.23 -2.92 10.10
N ASP A 660 27.15 -3.78 10.52
CA ASP A 660 28.44 -3.99 9.84
C ASP A 660 28.25 -4.68 8.48
N LEU A 661 27.30 -5.63 8.35
CA LEU A 661 26.93 -6.23 7.08
C LEU A 661 26.47 -5.17 6.06
N ASN A 662 25.53 -4.31 6.43
CA ASN A 662 25.05 -3.23 5.57
C ASN A 662 26.18 -2.24 5.21
N SER A 663 27.01 -1.87 6.18
CA SER A 663 28.15 -0.97 5.95
C SER A 663 29.17 -1.56 4.98
N ARG A 664 29.54 -2.85 5.16
CA ARG A 664 30.48 -3.56 4.28
C ARG A 664 29.88 -3.81 2.90
N TYR A 665 28.59 -4.18 2.85
CA TYR A 665 27.86 -4.33 1.60
C TYR A 665 27.89 -3.05 0.77
N ALA A 666 27.53 -1.93 1.37
CA ALA A 666 27.55 -0.64 0.66
C ALA A 666 28.95 -0.24 0.17
N ALA A 667 30.02 -0.57 0.95
CA ALA A 667 31.39 -0.26 0.63
C ALA A 667 32.07 -1.21 -0.37
N ALA A 668 31.50 -2.39 -0.63
CA ALA A 668 32.07 -3.43 -1.50
C ALA A 668 31.29 -3.59 -2.81
N PRO A 669 31.69 -2.90 -3.91
CA PRO A 669 31.00 -2.96 -5.20
C PRO A 669 30.82 -4.40 -5.74
N ALA A 670 31.75 -5.30 -5.42
CA ALA A 670 31.66 -6.70 -5.79
C ALA A 670 30.38 -7.39 -5.29
N LEU A 671 29.73 -6.89 -4.25
CA LEU A 671 28.53 -7.48 -3.67
C LEU A 671 27.20 -7.03 -4.32
N TRP A 672 27.23 -5.98 -5.17
CA TRP A 672 25.97 -5.41 -5.71
C TRP A 672 26.04 -4.91 -7.16
N GLU A 673 27.22 -4.58 -7.72
CA GLU A 673 27.29 -4.01 -9.09
C GLU A 673 26.87 -5.01 -10.18
N ARG A 674 27.06 -6.31 -9.92
CA ARG A 674 26.78 -7.39 -10.87
C ARG A 674 25.86 -8.46 -10.30
N ASP A 675 24.89 -8.06 -9.51
CA ASP A 675 23.90 -9.01 -8.93
C ASP A 675 23.05 -9.71 -10.00
N THR A 676 22.87 -9.09 -11.16
CA THR A 676 22.06 -9.59 -12.26
C THR A 676 22.91 -10.10 -13.44
N ASP A 677 24.24 -10.18 -13.26
CA ASP A 677 25.21 -10.61 -14.29
C ASP A 677 25.97 -11.85 -13.81
N PRO A 678 25.94 -13.00 -14.53
CA PRO A 678 26.70 -14.20 -14.19
C PRO A 678 28.20 -13.95 -13.99
N ALA A 679 28.77 -12.93 -14.63
CA ALA A 679 30.16 -12.54 -14.44
C ALA A 679 30.47 -12.00 -13.03
N GLY A 680 29.45 -11.67 -12.24
CA GLY A 680 29.56 -11.21 -10.84
C GLY A 680 29.80 -12.31 -9.83
N PHE A 681 29.76 -13.61 -10.22
CA PHE A 681 29.85 -14.73 -9.30
C PHE A 681 30.68 -15.90 -9.86
N ARG A 682 31.43 -16.58 -8.98
CA ARG A 682 32.08 -17.86 -9.30
C ARG A 682 32.28 -18.69 -8.04
N TRP A 683 31.87 -19.94 -8.07
CA TRP A 683 32.23 -20.88 -7.01
C TRP A 683 33.74 -21.03 -6.90
N ILE A 684 34.28 -21.03 -5.67
CA ILE A 684 35.58 -21.57 -5.33
C ILE A 684 35.40 -23.05 -5.15
N ASP A 685 34.51 -23.46 -4.22
CA ASP A 685 34.06 -24.83 -4.04
C ASP A 685 32.58 -24.85 -3.68
N GLY A 686 31.75 -25.36 -4.57
CA GLY A 686 30.30 -25.55 -4.39
C GLY A 686 29.91 -26.96 -3.93
N ASP A 687 30.87 -27.86 -3.72
CA ASP A 687 30.60 -29.28 -3.40
C ASP A 687 31.33 -29.78 -2.14
N ALA A 688 31.82 -28.90 -1.28
CA ALA A 688 32.45 -29.24 0.00
C ALA A 688 31.41 -29.71 1.04
N ARG A 689 30.56 -30.70 0.63
CA ARG A 689 29.41 -31.17 1.40
C ARG A 689 29.80 -31.89 2.69
N GLU A 690 30.91 -32.64 2.68
CA GLU A 690 31.39 -33.36 3.86
C GLU A 690 31.87 -32.43 4.97
N ASP A 691 32.27 -31.21 4.59
CA ASP A 691 32.71 -30.16 5.51
C ASP A 691 31.59 -29.17 5.88
N ASN A 692 30.44 -29.19 5.19
CA ASN A 692 29.39 -28.18 5.27
C ASN A 692 29.92 -26.76 5.01
N VAL A 693 30.82 -26.62 4.02
CA VAL A 693 31.46 -25.34 3.66
C VAL A 693 30.98 -24.91 2.28
N PHE A 694 30.69 -23.60 2.15
CA PHE A 694 30.38 -22.96 0.88
C PHE A 694 31.39 -21.83 0.67
N SER A 695 32.07 -21.81 -0.48
CA SER A 695 33.03 -20.77 -0.80
C SER A 695 32.87 -20.27 -2.24
N PHE A 696 32.81 -18.95 -2.40
CA PHE A 696 32.64 -18.33 -3.70
C PHE A 696 33.31 -16.97 -3.79
N LEU A 697 33.48 -16.52 -5.02
CA LEU A 697 33.96 -15.19 -5.39
C LEU A 697 32.81 -14.32 -5.88
N ARG A 698 32.79 -13.07 -5.47
CA ARG A 698 32.02 -12.00 -6.07
C ARG A 698 32.96 -11.05 -6.80
N PHE A 699 32.49 -10.42 -7.88
CA PHE A 699 33.30 -9.52 -8.70
C PHE A 699 32.57 -8.20 -8.94
N ALA A 700 33.29 -7.11 -8.74
CA ALA A 700 32.85 -5.79 -9.14
C ALA A 700 32.94 -5.60 -10.68
N ALA A 701 32.41 -4.48 -11.19
CA ALA A 701 32.45 -4.16 -12.61
C ALA A 701 33.89 -4.00 -13.15
N ASP A 702 34.82 -3.54 -12.32
CA ASP A 702 36.25 -3.43 -12.63
C ASP A 702 37.02 -4.75 -12.49
N GLY A 703 36.34 -5.83 -12.10
CA GLY A 703 36.92 -7.16 -11.87
C GLY A 703 37.51 -7.38 -10.47
N SER A 704 37.44 -6.41 -9.56
CA SER A 704 37.90 -6.54 -8.18
C SER A 704 37.15 -7.67 -7.47
N PRO A 705 37.87 -8.69 -6.91
CA PRO A 705 37.23 -9.83 -6.27
C PRO A 705 36.95 -9.61 -4.79
N LEU A 706 35.93 -10.30 -4.29
CA LEU A 706 35.68 -10.54 -2.87
C LEU A 706 35.43 -12.05 -2.67
N ILE A 707 36.02 -12.63 -1.64
CA ILE A 707 35.78 -14.02 -1.22
C ILE A 707 34.73 -14.01 -0.10
N SER A 708 33.71 -14.86 -0.23
CA SER A 708 32.86 -15.28 0.89
C SER A 708 33.07 -16.77 1.14
N VAL A 709 33.29 -17.12 2.40
CA VAL A 709 33.37 -18.53 2.84
C VAL A 709 32.54 -18.71 4.10
N SER A 710 31.62 -19.68 4.07
CA SER A 710 30.71 -19.99 5.15
C SER A 710 30.91 -21.42 5.62
N ASN A 711 31.21 -21.60 6.90
CA ASN A 711 31.28 -22.90 7.57
C ASN A 711 30.01 -23.11 8.40
N PHE A 712 29.12 -23.96 7.91
CA PHE A 712 27.87 -24.30 8.60
C PHE A 712 28.04 -25.57 9.48
N SER A 713 29.28 -25.92 9.86
CA SER A 713 29.61 -26.93 10.81
C SER A 713 30.01 -26.35 12.16
N PRO A 714 29.68 -26.98 13.31
CA PRO A 714 30.13 -26.50 14.63
C PRO A 714 31.63 -26.83 14.89
N VAL A 715 32.38 -27.23 13.87
CA VAL A 715 33.79 -27.61 13.97
C VAL A 715 34.66 -26.52 13.34
N VAL A 716 35.68 -26.08 14.07
CA VAL A 716 36.72 -25.18 13.52
C VAL A 716 37.52 -25.95 12.46
N ARG A 717 37.67 -25.33 11.27
CA ARG A 717 38.48 -25.89 10.17
C ARG A 717 39.83 -25.19 10.13
N HIS A 718 40.88 -25.85 10.63
CA HIS A 718 42.22 -25.31 10.60
C HIS A 718 42.89 -25.51 9.22
N ALA A 719 43.62 -24.51 8.74
CA ALA A 719 44.35 -24.54 7.47
C ALA A 719 43.45 -24.96 6.27
N TYR A 720 42.16 -24.55 6.27
CA TYR A 720 41.26 -24.82 5.16
C TYR A 720 41.72 -24.07 3.91
N ARG A 721 41.94 -24.82 2.82
CA ARG A 721 42.55 -24.24 1.63
C ARG A 721 41.48 -23.75 0.63
N LEU A 722 41.66 -22.53 0.17
CA LEU A 722 40.78 -21.85 -0.79
C LEU A 722 41.59 -21.44 -2.02
N GLY A 723 41.19 -21.87 -3.22
CA GLY A 723 41.77 -21.39 -4.47
C GLY A 723 41.41 -19.93 -4.69
N VAL A 724 42.39 -19.06 -4.97
CA VAL A 724 42.21 -17.63 -5.13
C VAL A 724 42.62 -17.13 -6.52
N PRO A 725 42.09 -16.01 -7.00
CA PRO A 725 42.51 -15.42 -8.26
C PRO A 725 44.02 -15.14 -8.29
N ASP A 726 44.65 -15.42 -9.44
CA ASP A 726 46.06 -15.15 -9.65
C ASP A 726 46.35 -13.64 -9.63
N GLY A 727 47.57 -13.28 -9.23
CA GLY A 727 48.01 -11.90 -9.17
C GLY A 727 47.59 -11.13 -7.91
N VAL A 728 46.86 -11.78 -6.98
CA VAL A 728 46.51 -11.22 -5.66
C VAL A 728 47.38 -11.86 -4.59
N PRO A 729 48.46 -11.16 -4.12
CA PRO A 729 49.45 -11.77 -3.24
C PRO A 729 48.99 -11.91 -1.78
N ALA A 730 48.01 -11.11 -1.35
CA ALA A 730 47.54 -11.13 0.02
C ALA A 730 46.06 -10.74 0.10
N TRP A 731 45.41 -11.24 1.14
CA TRP A 731 43.98 -11.04 1.40
C TRP A 731 43.78 -10.56 2.84
N ARG A 732 42.85 -9.64 3.00
CA ARG A 732 42.46 -9.11 4.30
C ARG A 732 41.03 -9.54 4.65
N GLU A 733 40.85 -10.02 5.87
CA GLU A 733 39.55 -10.23 6.44
C GLU A 733 38.85 -8.88 6.64
N ILE A 734 37.66 -8.72 6.08
CA ILE A 734 36.83 -7.51 6.25
C ILE A 734 35.60 -7.78 7.10
N LEU A 735 35.17 -9.02 7.22
CA LEU A 735 34.06 -9.47 8.05
C LEU A 735 34.35 -10.86 8.58
N ASN A 736 34.05 -11.08 9.87
CA ASN A 736 34.01 -12.40 10.50
C ASN A 736 32.81 -12.45 11.44
N THR A 737 31.82 -13.29 11.13
CA THR A 737 30.60 -13.36 11.94
C THR A 737 30.81 -14.06 13.30
N ASP A 738 32.00 -14.65 13.54
CA ASP A 738 32.43 -15.23 14.82
C ASP A 738 33.26 -14.25 15.68
N ASP A 739 33.34 -12.98 15.30
CA ASP A 739 33.98 -11.95 16.11
C ASP A 739 33.30 -11.84 17.49
N PRO A 740 34.04 -11.74 18.60
CA PRO A 740 33.49 -11.60 19.95
C PRO A 740 32.53 -10.42 20.12
N ARG A 741 32.73 -9.33 19.36
CA ARG A 741 31.80 -8.18 19.38
C ARG A 741 30.38 -8.52 18.92
N TYR A 742 30.21 -9.62 18.18
CA TYR A 742 28.90 -10.16 17.76
C TYR A 742 28.45 -11.35 18.63
N GLY A 743 29.18 -11.67 19.72
CA GLY A 743 28.92 -12.85 20.55
C GLY A 743 29.47 -14.15 19.94
N GLY A 744 30.49 -14.06 19.11
CA GLY A 744 31.21 -15.20 18.54
C GLY A 744 32.27 -15.79 19.47
N SER A 745 32.89 -16.90 19.08
CA SER A 745 33.92 -17.60 19.86
C SER A 745 35.32 -16.95 19.76
N GLY A 746 35.53 -16.05 18.81
CA GLY A 746 36.76 -15.30 18.67
C GLY A 746 37.86 -16.02 17.89
N VAL A 747 37.52 -16.96 17.04
CA VAL A 747 38.48 -17.56 16.11
C VAL A 747 38.83 -16.53 15.02
N THR A 748 40.08 -16.12 14.98
CA THR A 748 40.56 -15.03 14.13
C THR A 748 41.71 -15.47 13.22
N HIS A 749 42.03 -14.62 12.25
CA HIS A 749 43.17 -14.72 11.35
C HIS A 749 44.25 -13.67 11.70
N PRO A 750 45.48 -13.84 11.20
CA PRO A 750 46.39 -12.73 11.06
C PRO A 750 45.78 -11.61 10.18
N ASP A 751 46.15 -10.38 10.41
CA ASP A 751 45.65 -9.20 9.62
C ASP A 751 45.69 -9.39 8.11
N LEU A 752 46.70 -10.16 7.64
CA LEU A 752 46.91 -10.47 6.24
C LEU A 752 47.15 -11.98 6.06
N LEU A 753 46.35 -12.61 5.20
CA LEU A 753 46.58 -13.94 4.69
C LEU A 753 47.33 -13.86 3.35
N LYS A 754 48.53 -14.45 3.28
CA LYS A 754 49.30 -14.50 2.03
C LYS A 754 48.82 -15.64 1.17
N ALA A 755 48.62 -15.40 -0.11
CA ALA A 755 48.46 -16.43 -1.09
C ALA A 755 49.80 -17.14 -1.32
N ASP A 756 49.77 -18.46 -1.39
CA ASP A 756 50.92 -19.31 -1.75
C ASP A 756 50.74 -19.91 -3.15
N PRO A 757 51.82 -20.32 -3.86
CA PRO A 757 51.74 -20.87 -5.21
C PRO A 757 51.37 -22.39 -5.16
N THR A 758 50.44 -22.73 -4.30
CA THR A 758 49.90 -24.11 -4.21
C THR A 758 48.60 -24.17 -4.98
N PRO A 759 48.52 -24.94 -6.07
CA PRO A 759 47.29 -25.07 -6.84
C PRO A 759 46.17 -25.69 -6.02
N TRP A 760 44.98 -25.08 -6.07
CA TRP A 760 43.79 -25.58 -5.37
C TRP A 760 42.49 -25.08 -6.04
N ASN A 761 41.42 -25.87 -6.01
CA ASN A 761 40.12 -25.58 -6.64
C ASN A 761 40.26 -25.06 -8.09
N GLY A 762 41.21 -25.63 -8.89
CA GLY A 762 41.44 -25.20 -10.27
C GLY A 762 42.09 -23.82 -10.44
N ARG A 763 42.79 -23.31 -9.42
CA ARG A 763 43.59 -22.08 -9.44
C ARG A 763 45.06 -22.42 -9.19
N ASP A 764 45.95 -21.58 -9.70
CA ASP A 764 47.40 -21.76 -9.51
C ASP A 764 47.88 -21.31 -8.11
N SER A 765 47.08 -20.45 -7.47
CA SER A 765 47.32 -19.90 -6.15
C SER A 765 46.19 -20.23 -5.17
N SER A 766 46.54 -20.35 -3.91
CA SER A 766 45.59 -20.61 -2.84
C SER A 766 45.97 -19.92 -1.54
N LEU A 767 45.00 -19.86 -0.63
CA LEU A 767 45.18 -19.33 0.70
C LEU A 767 44.73 -20.33 1.75
N ALA A 768 45.47 -20.47 2.85
CA ALA A 768 45.09 -21.30 3.98
C ALA A 768 44.44 -20.44 5.05
N ALA A 769 43.17 -20.67 5.30
CA ALA A 769 42.39 -19.94 6.28
C ALA A 769 41.99 -20.84 7.46
N VAL A 770 41.69 -20.23 8.59
CA VAL A 770 40.98 -20.89 9.71
C VAL A 770 39.52 -20.53 9.61
N LEU A 771 38.63 -21.50 9.44
CA LEU A 771 37.19 -21.27 9.40
C LEU A 771 36.60 -21.47 10.78
N PRO A 772 36.07 -20.43 11.41
CA PRO A 772 35.37 -20.53 12.69
C PRO A 772 34.17 -21.48 12.61
N PRO A 773 33.66 -21.96 13.73
CA PRO A 773 32.48 -22.80 13.76
C PRO A 773 31.23 -21.96 13.49
N LEU A 774 30.31 -22.45 12.64
CA LEU A 774 29.02 -21.76 12.36
C LEU A 774 29.21 -20.28 12.03
N ALA A 775 30.08 -20.00 11.04
CA ALA A 775 30.48 -18.64 10.73
C ALA A 775 30.67 -18.40 9.22
N THR A 776 30.50 -17.17 8.83
CA THR A 776 30.84 -16.64 7.50
C THR A 776 31.93 -15.58 7.61
N ILE A 777 32.89 -15.65 6.71
CA ILE A 777 34.02 -14.70 6.62
C ILE A 777 34.07 -14.11 5.21
N TRP A 778 34.42 -12.84 5.12
CA TRP A 778 34.68 -12.17 3.85
C TRP A 778 36.11 -11.66 3.77
N PHE A 779 36.76 -11.88 2.61
CA PHE A 779 38.09 -11.38 2.33
C PHE A 779 38.10 -10.51 1.06
N THR A 780 38.93 -9.48 1.09
CA THR A 780 39.25 -8.65 -0.08
C THR A 780 40.74 -8.63 -0.32
N PRO A 781 41.22 -8.33 -1.55
CA PRO A 781 42.62 -8.03 -1.80
C PRO A 781 43.17 -6.98 -0.82
N ALA A 782 44.44 -7.17 -0.34
CA ALA A 782 45.06 -6.28 0.65
C ALA A 782 45.90 -5.21 -0.03
#